data_abfd09cd1ee50ace2f72e9fb41fa7b05
#
_entry.id   abfd09cd1ee50ace2f72e9fb41fa7b05
#
_cell.length_a   1.000
_cell.length_b   1.000
_cell.length_c   1.000
_cell.angle_alpha   90.00
_cell.angle_beta   90.00
_cell.angle_gamma   90.00
#
_symmetry.space_group_name_H-M   'P 1'
#
loop_
_entity.id
_entity.type
_entity.pdbx_description
1 polymer ?
#
loop_
_entity_poly.entity_id
_entity_poly.type
_entity_poly.pdbx_seq_one_letter_code
_entity_poly.pdbx_strand_id
1 'polypeptide(L)'
;VRGVQVVQPGSDTTDIQHPDTLLNLGSLNVRVQAWPLLKGRVEVDDITLQRVAVNSSGLLEGMRIKGTLGRFFLASHGIDLNKEDAVLNRVELSDTHVQVMLADTTETPEDTTETALNWRVALHNLKLKNVSVDLQMPLDSMSLAATIGDASIEDAEADLKRQFYGWRKFALTGTSVNYDTGTAVPAEGFDASHIALRDIRIGIDSVMTCGRDMNAVIREFSMYDRSGLTVTSLTGRLFADSAVIRVPYLQLKTPHSEMNLTAQTYWKLVDIPTTGQLSARFNANIGKQDVLLFAGGLPETFKEAYPFRPLVIHAGTEGNLKQMQISRFTAELPGAFSLSGGGELWNLTDSLKRSGGLDFEMQTQDLNFLTGLTGVTPDGSIVVPDSMNLVARLGLDGPQCNALLKVQEGKGSLNLDAAYNLSTEVYHADLAIDALQLHHFLPKDSVYALTAHVAAKGRGVDMTSRQTTALVEAKLDELQYARWNLSGVNLNAGLKSAVASVQLTSDNELLKMQSEADLRLDRKYMDGRLNMKVEELDLYNLGIASEPLEHPVAFNLGAEARRDSIKLRMDAGDMDLQFRARSTLEELLGQSDKFVAILTKQIEERRLDHAALRQVLPSAGMQLTAGQANPVSYFLKTKNIRFNDFTLRFGSTPARGINGRTAVHGLRVDSLQLDTVFFAVKQDTSRMMLQSGVINGPKNPQFVFRSTLTGEIRSEDAELTVNYVDGKGQTGVLFGVNARPLTEGHGKGNGVLLNLTPAEPVIAYRKFHFVDNSNWIYLHNNMRVYANIDMDSDNGLGFRMQSDKNDSISLQNMNVELSRFQLGELSEVLPYMPRLTGLFSAEAQYIQTPTSLQVSAEANIDELTYERQHVGDIGMGATWLPGDKGATHYLNTYFSYDNREVMTADGILTQKNGKDTLEVTTSFEHFPMKIANAFVPDQMMSFTG
;
A
#
# COMPACT_ATOMS: atom_id res chain seq x y z
N VAL A 1 33.71 -59.45 25.10
CA VAL A 1 32.41 -59.41 25.75
C VAL A 1 31.33 -59.22 24.67
N ARG A 2 30.21 -60.01 24.78
CA ARG A 2 29.10 -59.90 23.80
C ARG A 2 27.77 -59.88 24.51
N GLY A 3 26.82 -59.10 24.02
CA GLY A 3 25.43 -59.13 24.47
C GLY A 3 25.22 -58.59 25.91
N VAL A 4 25.86 -57.49 26.31
CA VAL A 4 25.67 -56.88 27.62
C VAL A 4 24.53 -55.88 27.55
N GLN A 5 23.59 -56.06 28.46
CA GLN A 5 22.47 -55.12 28.62
C GLN A 5 22.46 -54.59 30.08
N VAL A 6 22.45 -53.30 30.24
CA VAL A 6 22.29 -52.64 31.53
C VAL A 6 20.89 -51.99 31.51
N VAL A 7 20.09 -52.39 32.51
CA VAL A 7 18.71 -51.90 32.65
C VAL A 7 18.53 -51.26 34.00
N GLN A 8 17.74 -50.23 34.05
CA GLN A 8 17.33 -49.56 35.28
C GLN A 8 15.84 -49.74 35.48
N PRO A 9 15.34 -49.99 36.73
CA PRO A 9 13.90 -49.97 37.00
C PRO A 9 13.32 -48.65 36.50
N GLY A 10 12.22 -48.69 35.73
CA GLY A 10 11.59 -47.51 35.16
C GLY A 10 11.29 -46.44 36.21
N SER A 11 11.55 -45.21 35.92
CA SER A 11 11.33 -44.05 36.76
C SER A 11 9.86 -43.69 36.96
N ASP A 12 8.96 -44.32 36.19
CA ASP A 12 7.51 -44.07 36.26
C ASP A 12 6.85 -45.13 37.10
N THR A 13 6.27 -44.77 38.27
CA THR A 13 5.66 -45.66 39.24
C THR A 13 4.41 -46.35 38.73
N THR A 14 4.01 -46.15 37.49
CA THR A 14 2.80 -46.74 36.88
C THR A 14 3.05 -47.89 35.88
N ASP A 15 4.31 -48.07 35.42
CA ASP A 15 4.60 -49.12 34.44
C ASP A 15 5.78 -50.04 34.88
N ILE A 16 5.48 -51.02 35.74
CA ILE A 16 6.47 -51.95 36.31
C ILE A 16 6.97 -53.01 35.27
N GLN A 17 6.43 -53.01 34.05
CA GLN A 17 6.68 -54.08 33.08
C GLN A 17 7.76 -53.79 32.03
N HIS A 18 8.27 -52.56 31.90
CA HIS A 18 9.31 -52.24 30.91
C HIS A 18 10.49 -51.48 31.53
N PRO A 19 11.57 -52.22 31.95
CA PRO A 19 12.77 -51.55 32.46
C PRO A 19 13.45 -50.74 31.33
N ASP A 20 13.85 -49.49 31.64
CA ASP A 20 14.62 -48.66 30.72
C ASP A 20 16.00 -49.25 30.45
N THR A 21 16.30 -49.54 29.19
CA THR A 21 17.63 -50.03 28.80
C THR A 21 18.59 -48.85 28.71
N LEU A 22 19.51 -48.76 29.65
CA LEU A 22 20.51 -47.69 29.74
C LEU A 22 21.69 -47.95 28.75
N LEU A 23 22.08 -49.19 28.60
CA LEU A 23 23.13 -49.59 27.70
C LEU A 23 22.79 -50.97 27.09
N ASN A 24 22.89 -51.04 25.81
CA ASN A 24 22.87 -52.30 25.08
C ASN A 24 24.19 -52.40 24.26
N LEU A 25 25.03 -53.36 24.62
CA LEU A 25 26.33 -53.55 23.98
C LEU A 25 26.32 -54.88 23.18
N GLY A 26 26.35 -54.79 21.85
CA GLY A 26 26.40 -55.95 20.98
C GLY A 26 27.70 -56.73 21.11
N SER A 27 28.85 -56.08 21.00
CA SER A 27 30.13 -56.65 21.28
C SER A 27 31.24 -55.64 21.63
N LEU A 28 32.06 -56.02 22.56
CA LEU A 28 33.32 -55.33 22.92
C LEU A 28 34.45 -56.36 22.80
N ASN A 29 35.39 -56.06 21.91
CA ASN A 29 36.64 -56.80 21.81
C ASN A 29 37.79 -55.85 22.18
N VAL A 30 38.62 -56.30 23.14
CA VAL A 30 39.84 -55.57 23.53
C VAL A 30 41.00 -56.56 23.43
N ARG A 31 42.02 -56.15 22.69
CA ARG A 31 43.24 -56.89 22.57
C ARG A 31 44.35 -56.15 23.32
N VAL A 32 44.94 -56.83 24.29
CA VAL A 32 45.97 -56.24 25.14
C VAL A 32 47.21 -57.08 25.01
N GLN A 33 48.36 -56.44 25.02
CA GLN A 33 49.65 -57.15 25.04
C GLN A 33 49.91 -57.78 26.42
N ALA A 34 50.22 -59.09 26.43
CA ALA A 34 50.38 -59.80 27.68
C ALA A 34 51.72 -59.49 28.40
N TRP A 35 52.77 -59.22 27.63
CA TRP A 35 54.09 -59.00 28.19
C TRP A 35 54.29 -57.66 28.90
N PRO A 36 53.80 -56.53 28.39
CA PRO A 36 53.74 -55.26 29.10
C PRO A 36 52.88 -55.30 30.37
N LEU A 37 51.78 -56.07 30.31
CA LEU A 37 50.84 -56.22 31.47
C LEU A 37 51.52 -56.84 32.68
N LEU A 38 52.41 -57.81 32.44
CA LEU A 38 53.21 -58.40 33.51
C LEU A 38 54.24 -57.46 34.16
N LYS A 39 54.49 -56.30 33.48
CA LYS A 39 55.39 -55.24 33.94
C LYS A 39 54.59 -54.03 34.49
N GLY A 40 53.31 -54.17 34.74
CA GLY A 40 52.47 -53.12 35.24
C GLY A 40 52.09 -52.06 34.19
N ARG A 41 52.32 -52.32 32.90
CA ARG A 41 51.95 -51.45 31.83
C ARG A 41 50.79 -52.06 31.06
N VAL A 42 49.73 -51.26 30.80
CA VAL A 42 48.59 -51.68 30.01
C VAL A 42 48.82 -51.12 28.58
N GLU A 43 49.25 -52.03 27.69
CA GLU A 43 49.41 -51.72 26.28
C GLU A 43 48.23 -52.36 25.52
N VAL A 44 47.36 -51.51 24.94
CA VAL A 44 46.16 -51.93 24.19
C VAL A 44 46.51 -51.91 22.73
N ASP A 45 46.40 -53.03 22.04
CA ASP A 45 46.62 -53.13 20.60
C ASP A 45 45.45 -52.60 19.81
N ASP A 46 44.26 -53.08 20.16
CA ASP A 46 42.99 -52.62 19.55
C ASP A 46 41.78 -52.76 20.48
N ILE A 47 40.85 -51.86 20.22
CA ILE A 47 39.52 -51.89 20.83
C ILE A 47 38.50 -51.85 19.70
N THR A 48 37.54 -52.78 19.74
CA THR A 48 36.41 -52.73 18.81
C THR A 48 35.12 -52.82 19.57
N LEU A 49 34.27 -51.77 19.43
CA LEU A 49 32.90 -51.74 19.86
C LEU A 49 31.96 -51.85 18.66
N GLN A 50 30.94 -52.68 18.78
CA GLN A 50 29.96 -52.83 17.71
C GLN A 50 28.52 -52.89 18.31
N ARG A 51 27.62 -52.19 17.65
CA ARG A 51 26.18 -52.14 17.97
C ARG A 51 25.95 -51.79 19.42
N VAL A 52 26.36 -50.60 19.80
CA VAL A 52 26.12 -50.05 21.15
C VAL A 52 24.95 -49.09 21.07
N ALA A 53 24.01 -49.22 22.00
CA ALA A 53 22.96 -48.25 22.20
C ALA A 53 23.01 -47.75 23.66
N VAL A 54 22.95 -46.46 23.84
CA VAL A 54 23.00 -45.76 25.13
C VAL A 54 21.78 -44.91 25.31
N ASN A 55 21.20 -44.90 26.50
CA ASN A 55 20.13 -43.96 26.86
C ASN A 55 20.34 -43.54 28.34
N SER A 56 20.72 -42.33 28.56
CA SER A 56 21.00 -41.82 29.93
C SER A 56 19.78 -41.37 30.69
N SER A 57 18.56 -41.82 30.30
CA SER A 57 17.32 -41.34 30.90
C SER A 57 17.35 -41.43 32.42
N GLY A 58 17.30 -40.25 33.08
CA GLY A 58 17.28 -40.11 34.53
C GLY A 58 18.62 -40.29 35.29
N LEU A 59 19.73 -40.56 34.61
CA LEU A 59 21.05 -40.68 35.24
C LEU A 59 21.82 -39.34 35.34
N LEU A 60 21.51 -38.43 34.45
CA LEU A 60 22.17 -37.11 34.41
C LEU A 60 21.11 -36.03 34.64
N GLU A 61 21.29 -35.22 35.70
CA GLU A 61 20.40 -34.09 35.94
C GLU A 61 20.56 -33.04 34.82
N GLY A 62 19.46 -32.52 34.27
CA GLY A 62 19.47 -31.49 33.24
C GLY A 62 19.93 -31.92 31.85
N MET A 63 20.40 -33.16 31.67
CA MET A 63 20.91 -33.64 30.39
C MET A 63 20.39 -35.05 30.07
N ARG A 64 19.93 -35.24 28.83
CA ARG A 64 19.53 -36.55 28.31
C ARG A 64 20.36 -36.88 27.08
N ILE A 65 21.04 -38.03 27.11
CA ILE A 65 21.83 -38.54 26.01
C ILE A 65 21.19 -39.82 25.50
N LYS A 66 20.87 -39.88 24.22
CA LYS A 66 20.53 -41.11 23.51
C LYS A 66 21.52 -41.32 22.38
N GLY A 67 22.02 -42.51 22.22
CA GLY A 67 22.98 -42.73 21.11
C GLY A 67 22.97 -44.18 20.66
N THR A 68 23.28 -44.34 19.36
CA THR A 68 23.57 -45.61 18.75
C THR A 68 24.93 -45.52 18.07
N LEU A 69 25.78 -46.47 18.37
CA LEU A 69 27.10 -46.61 17.76
C LEU A 69 27.11 -47.89 16.97
N GLY A 70 27.30 -47.77 15.63
CA GLY A 70 27.43 -48.94 14.77
C GLY A 70 28.76 -49.65 14.96
N ARG A 71 29.87 -48.93 14.74
CA ARG A 71 31.22 -49.45 14.95
C ARG A 71 32.16 -48.36 15.42
N PHE A 72 32.87 -48.63 16.50
CA PHE A 72 34.08 -47.93 16.91
C PHE A 72 35.26 -48.87 16.87
N PHE A 73 36.38 -48.43 16.25
CA PHE A 73 37.62 -49.17 16.18
C PHE A 73 38.78 -48.26 16.55
N LEU A 74 39.59 -48.71 17.46
CA LEU A 74 40.81 -48.03 17.84
C LEU A 74 41.97 -49.04 17.75
N ALA A 75 43.01 -48.73 17.01
CA ALA A 75 44.28 -49.45 17.01
C ALA A 75 45.38 -48.54 17.58
N SER A 76 46.08 -49.00 18.60
CA SER A 76 47.17 -48.26 19.20
C SER A 76 48.50 -48.94 19.03
N HIS A 77 49.58 -48.19 19.15
CA HIS A 77 50.92 -48.69 19.19
C HIS A 77 51.44 -48.76 20.62
N GLY A 78 50.64 -48.32 21.57
CA GLY A 78 50.85 -48.33 23.01
C GLY A 78 50.20 -47.12 23.68
N ILE A 79 49.60 -47.36 24.83
CA ILE A 79 49.04 -46.37 25.73
C ILE A 79 49.75 -46.59 27.07
N ASP A 80 50.66 -45.70 27.42
CA ASP A 80 51.41 -45.72 28.68
C ASP A 80 50.77 -44.74 29.68
N LEU A 81 49.96 -45.30 30.57
CA LEU A 81 49.23 -44.53 31.57
C LEU A 81 50.15 -43.81 32.60
N ASN A 82 51.39 -44.34 32.82
CA ASN A 82 52.34 -43.75 33.77
C ASN A 82 53.08 -42.54 33.18
N LYS A 83 53.27 -42.57 31.85
CA LYS A 83 53.92 -41.48 31.12
C LYS A 83 52.90 -40.47 30.53
N GLU A 84 51.64 -40.81 30.60
CA GLU A 84 50.56 -40.03 29.98
C GLU A 84 50.79 -39.85 28.46
N ASP A 85 51.22 -40.97 27.80
CA ASP A 85 51.58 -40.98 26.39
C ASP A 85 50.75 -42.02 25.63
N ALA A 86 50.14 -41.62 24.52
CA ALA A 86 49.30 -42.50 23.70
C ALA A 86 49.66 -42.33 22.22
N VAL A 87 50.01 -43.46 21.56
CA VAL A 87 50.20 -43.48 20.14
C VAL A 87 49.11 -44.33 19.50
N LEU A 88 48.19 -43.64 18.82
CA LEU A 88 47.06 -44.26 18.15
C LEU A 88 47.31 -44.33 16.64
N ASN A 89 47.31 -45.55 16.11
CA ASN A 89 47.56 -45.74 14.68
C ASN A 89 46.32 -45.44 13.84
N ARG A 90 45.17 -45.85 14.38
CA ARG A 90 43.90 -45.70 13.67
C ARG A 90 42.73 -45.63 14.63
N VAL A 91 41.88 -44.62 14.44
CA VAL A 91 40.59 -44.49 15.10
C VAL A 91 39.52 -44.37 14.03
N GLU A 92 38.50 -45.24 14.13
CA GLU A 92 37.39 -45.24 13.20
C GLU A 92 36.08 -45.23 13.97
N LEU A 93 35.17 -44.38 13.58
CA LEU A 93 33.81 -44.34 14.07
C LEU A 93 32.87 -44.36 12.88
N SER A 94 31.95 -45.31 12.85
CA SER A 94 30.99 -45.37 11.75
C SER A 94 29.57 -45.69 12.24
N ASP A 95 28.58 -45.18 11.46
CA ASP A 95 27.18 -45.43 11.64
C ASP A 95 26.73 -45.12 13.08
N THR A 96 27.06 -43.89 13.51
CA THR A 96 26.87 -43.44 14.89
C THR A 96 25.89 -42.27 14.90
N HIS A 97 24.90 -42.37 15.77
CA HIS A 97 23.94 -41.30 15.96
C HIS A 97 23.85 -40.95 17.45
N VAL A 98 23.98 -39.70 17.79
CA VAL A 98 23.93 -39.16 19.15
C VAL A 98 22.93 -38.04 19.25
N GLN A 99 21.99 -38.16 20.15
CA GLN A 99 21.04 -37.12 20.52
C GLN A 99 21.35 -36.62 21.91
N VAL A 100 21.51 -35.33 22.08
CA VAL A 100 21.76 -34.67 23.36
C VAL A 100 20.64 -33.64 23.58
N MET A 101 19.94 -33.76 24.69
CA MET A 101 18.96 -32.74 25.11
C MET A 101 19.44 -32.14 26.45
N LEU A 102 19.63 -30.84 26.43
CA LEU A 102 19.99 -30.05 27.60
C LEU A 102 18.72 -29.34 28.08
N ALA A 103 18.19 -29.78 29.24
CA ALA A 103 16.97 -29.24 29.83
C ALA A 103 17.25 -28.13 30.87
N ASP A 104 18.50 -27.99 31.35
CA ASP A 104 18.93 -26.99 32.31
C ASP A 104 20.27 -26.42 31.85
N THR A 105 20.32 -25.07 31.75
CA THR A 105 21.50 -24.30 31.39
C THR A 105 22.08 -23.52 32.55
N THR A 106 21.71 -23.85 33.80
CA THR A 106 22.32 -23.27 35.00
C THR A 106 23.82 -23.53 34.99
N GLU A 107 24.63 -22.49 34.98
CA GLU A 107 26.06 -22.56 35.09
C GLU A 107 26.39 -23.34 36.38
N THR A 108 26.92 -24.56 36.23
CA THR A 108 27.54 -25.28 37.35
C THR A 108 28.75 -24.45 37.80
N PRO A 109 28.95 -24.19 39.10
CA PRO A 109 30.15 -23.52 39.56
C PRO A 109 31.39 -24.24 39.06
N GLU A 110 32.31 -23.54 38.40
CA GLU A 110 33.59 -24.09 37.98
C GLU A 110 34.27 -24.77 39.15
N ASP A 111 34.46 -26.08 39.03
CA ASP A 111 35.27 -26.85 39.94
C ASP A 111 36.74 -26.42 39.73
N THR A 112 37.25 -25.52 40.58
CA THR A 112 38.56 -24.92 40.45
C THR A 112 39.74 -25.87 40.79
N THR A 113 39.49 -27.17 40.90
CA THR A 113 40.55 -28.18 41.05
C THR A 113 40.98 -28.69 39.66
N GLU A 114 41.69 -27.84 38.93
CA GLU A 114 42.37 -28.28 37.69
C GLU A 114 43.54 -29.21 38.06
N THR A 115 43.34 -30.52 37.98
CA THR A 115 44.41 -31.46 37.80
C THR A 115 44.95 -31.30 36.41
N ALA A 116 46.14 -30.70 36.28
CA ALA A 116 46.81 -30.53 35.00
C ALA A 116 47.01 -31.89 34.30
N LEU A 117 46.25 -32.13 33.23
CA LEU A 117 46.42 -33.29 32.38
C LEU A 117 47.64 -33.06 31.54
N ASN A 118 48.70 -33.96 31.62
CA ASN A 118 49.95 -33.80 30.84
C ASN A 118 50.03 -34.76 29.66
N TRP A 119 48.89 -35.27 29.17
CA TRP A 119 48.84 -36.26 28.09
C TRP A 119 49.45 -35.77 26.79
N ARG A 120 50.28 -36.62 26.18
CA ARG A 120 50.66 -36.52 24.77
C ARG A 120 49.92 -37.59 23.99
N VAL A 121 49.18 -37.22 22.98
CA VAL A 121 48.43 -38.11 22.11
C VAL A 121 48.90 -37.90 20.67
N ALA A 122 49.44 -38.93 20.07
CA ALA A 122 49.74 -38.96 18.62
C ALA A 122 48.72 -39.86 17.94
N LEU A 123 48.09 -39.39 16.91
CA LEU A 123 47.07 -40.10 16.16
C LEU A 123 47.39 -40.05 14.66
N HIS A 124 47.76 -41.19 14.05
CA HIS A 124 48.11 -41.23 12.65
C HIS A 124 46.89 -41.14 11.72
N ASN A 125 45.78 -41.76 12.08
CA ASN A 125 44.61 -41.70 11.21
C ASN A 125 43.32 -41.75 12.02
N LEU A 126 42.48 -40.74 11.87
CA LEU A 126 41.08 -40.72 12.33
C LEU A 126 40.14 -40.79 11.13
N LYS A 127 39.14 -41.64 11.19
CA LYS A 127 38.06 -41.67 10.19
C LYS A 127 36.69 -41.68 10.87
N LEU A 128 35.87 -40.77 10.47
CA LEU A 128 34.46 -40.76 10.82
C LEU A 128 33.63 -41.02 9.57
N LYS A 129 32.64 -41.88 9.62
CA LYS A 129 31.77 -42.18 8.51
C LYS A 129 30.33 -42.31 8.97
N ASN A 130 29.44 -41.55 8.37
CA ASN A 130 28.04 -41.57 8.69
C ASN A 130 27.80 -41.36 10.21
N VAL A 131 28.24 -40.19 10.72
CA VAL A 131 28.12 -39.82 12.12
C VAL A 131 27.16 -38.63 12.21
N SER A 132 26.07 -38.76 13.02
CA SER A 132 25.15 -37.67 13.25
C SER A 132 25.05 -37.32 14.73
N VAL A 133 24.87 -36.03 14.99
CA VAL A 133 24.71 -35.45 16.34
C VAL A 133 23.54 -34.46 16.27
N ASP A 134 22.55 -34.68 17.16
CA ASP A 134 21.42 -33.78 17.35
C ASP A 134 21.48 -33.22 18.76
N LEU A 135 21.64 -31.92 18.88
CA LEU A 135 21.63 -31.16 20.13
C LEU A 135 20.34 -30.34 20.20
N GLN A 136 19.61 -30.47 21.28
CA GLN A 136 18.41 -29.73 21.58
C GLN A 136 18.55 -29.01 22.92
N MET A 137 18.27 -27.71 22.91
CA MET A 137 18.25 -26.84 24.08
C MET A 137 16.88 -26.14 24.13
N PRO A 138 15.84 -26.83 24.68
CA PRO A 138 14.45 -26.34 24.63
C PRO A 138 14.24 -25.02 25.36
N LEU A 139 14.98 -24.73 26.43
CA LEU A 139 14.89 -23.49 27.19
C LEU A 139 15.38 -22.29 26.38
N ASP A 140 16.40 -22.49 25.56
CA ASP A 140 16.97 -21.44 24.68
C ASP A 140 16.30 -21.45 23.31
N SER A 141 15.30 -22.30 23.10
CA SER A 141 14.66 -22.51 21.78
C SER A 141 15.71 -22.74 20.67
N MET A 142 16.75 -23.53 20.99
CA MET A 142 17.86 -23.80 20.08
C MET A 142 17.95 -25.29 19.73
N SER A 143 18.19 -25.56 18.45
CA SER A 143 18.49 -26.91 17.96
C SER A 143 19.67 -26.88 16.99
N LEU A 144 20.54 -27.88 17.09
CA LEU A 144 21.65 -28.11 16.19
C LEU A 144 21.66 -29.57 15.77
N ALA A 145 21.46 -29.84 14.51
CA ALA A 145 21.61 -31.17 13.93
C ALA A 145 22.75 -31.19 12.92
N ALA A 146 23.73 -32.05 13.12
CA ALA A 146 24.87 -32.21 12.23
C ALA A 146 25.01 -33.66 11.77
N THR A 147 25.16 -33.88 10.46
CA THR A 147 25.44 -35.20 9.90
C THR A 147 26.74 -35.15 9.11
N ILE A 148 27.72 -35.90 9.56
CA ILE A 148 29.04 -36.03 8.94
C ILE A 148 28.99 -37.25 8.01
N GLY A 149 29.14 -37.04 6.71
CA GLY A 149 29.20 -38.10 5.74
C GLY A 149 30.55 -38.85 5.86
N ASP A 150 31.63 -38.13 5.64
CA ASP A 150 32.98 -38.66 5.75
C ASP A 150 33.93 -37.58 6.31
N ALA A 151 34.66 -37.89 7.36
CA ALA A 151 35.68 -37.01 7.91
C ALA A 151 36.97 -37.80 8.21
N SER A 152 38.14 -37.21 7.94
CA SER A 152 39.44 -37.81 8.22
C SER A 152 40.43 -36.79 8.76
N ILE A 153 41.26 -37.24 9.70
CA ILE A 153 42.44 -36.51 10.18
C ILE A 153 43.66 -37.40 9.99
N GLU A 154 44.72 -36.86 9.43
CA GLU A 154 45.99 -37.55 9.20
C GLU A 154 47.07 -36.87 10.06
N ASP A 155 47.85 -37.70 10.76
CA ASP A 155 49.00 -37.33 11.57
C ASP A 155 48.68 -36.15 12.52
N ALA A 156 47.76 -36.40 13.46
CA ALA A 156 47.43 -35.45 14.52
C ALA A 156 48.33 -35.72 15.75
N GLU A 157 48.68 -34.64 16.42
CA GLU A 157 49.43 -34.66 17.69
C GLU A 157 48.83 -33.60 18.65
N ALA A 158 48.57 -34.01 19.85
CA ALA A 158 48.14 -33.12 20.95
C ALA A 158 49.08 -33.37 22.18
N ASP A 159 49.79 -32.35 22.58
CA ASP A 159 50.61 -32.33 23.80
C ASP A 159 50.00 -31.28 24.74
N LEU A 160 49.25 -31.77 25.71
CA LEU A 160 48.52 -30.92 26.63
C LEU A 160 49.43 -30.10 27.54
N LYS A 161 50.58 -30.63 27.93
CA LYS A 161 51.59 -29.92 28.73
C LYS A 161 52.21 -28.77 27.95
N ARG A 162 52.47 -28.92 26.68
CA ARG A 162 53.07 -27.89 25.83
C ARG A 162 52.01 -27.02 25.14
N GLN A 163 50.71 -27.32 25.34
CA GLN A 163 49.65 -26.70 24.59
C GLN A 163 49.83 -26.74 23.10
N PHE A 164 50.42 -27.88 22.63
CA PHE A 164 50.65 -28.10 21.21
C PHE A 164 49.54 -28.97 20.63
N TYR A 165 48.93 -28.49 19.55
CA TYR A 165 47.92 -29.21 18.79
C TYR A 165 48.25 -29.07 17.31
N GLY A 166 48.29 -30.18 16.59
CA GLY A 166 48.57 -30.11 15.19
C GLY A 166 48.03 -31.32 14.42
N TRP A 167 47.87 -31.14 13.15
CA TRP A 167 47.60 -32.22 12.21
C TRP A 167 48.11 -31.85 10.84
N ARG A 168 48.47 -32.87 10.07
CA ARG A 168 48.94 -32.66 8.72
C ARG A 168 47.82 -32.37 7.74
N LYS A 169 46.68 -33.08 7.87
CA LYS A 169 45.57 -32.96 6.98
C LYS A 169 44.23 -33.23 7.70
N PHE A 170 43.27 -32.37 7.52
CA PHE A 170 41.88 -32.59 7.87
C PHE A 170 41.04 -32.53 6.60
N ALA A 171 40.16 -33.48 6.40
CA ALA A 171 39.22 -33.49 5.29
C ALA A 171 37.82 -33.87 5.81
N LEU A 172 36.82 -33.15 5.36
CA LEU A 172 35.39 -33.35 5.68
C LEU A 172 34.59 -33.26 4.38
N THR A 173 33.72 -34.22 4.13
CA THR A 173 32.89 -34.25 2.92
C THR A 173 31.51 -34.82 3.20
N GLY A 174 30.52 -34.42 2.39
CA GLY A 174 29.15 -34.92 2.50
C GLY A 174 28.48 -34.60 3.86
N THR A 175 28.85 -33.48 4.45
CA THR A 175 28.35 -33.05 5.77
C THR A 175 27.21 -32.05 5.61
N SER A 176 26.25 -32.18 6.50
CA SER A 176 25.12 -31.21 6.63
C SER A 176 25.01 -30.73 8.07
N VAL A 177 24.61 -29.49 8.22
CA VAL A 177 24.37 -28.84 9.52
C VAL A 177 23.11 -28.03 9.46
N ASN A 178 22.16 -28.30 10.38
CA ASN A 178 20.97 -27.49 10.59
C ASN A 178 21.10 -26.82 11.95
N TYR A 179 20.94 -25.52 11.97
CA TYR A 179 20.94 -24.71 13.19
C TYR A 179 19.73 -23.81 13.17
N ASP A 180 18.92 -23.96 14.20
CA ASP A 180 17.71 -23.14 14.39
C ASP A 180 17.72 -22.57 15.82
N THR A 181 17.42 -21.28 15.92
CA THR A 181 17.26 -20.59 17.21
C THR A 181 16.08 -19.65 17.18
N GLY A 182 15.36 -19.59 18.33
CA GLY A 182 14.16 -18.79 18.46
C GLY A 182 12.89 -19.48 17.94
N THR A 183 11.76 -18.78 18.03
CA THR A 183 10.43 -19.28 17.64
C THR A 183 9.89 -18.61 16.37
N ALA A 184 10.69 -17.73 15.74
CA ALA A 184 10.31 -17.00 14.54
C ALA A 184 10.30 -17.92 13.31
N VAL A 185 9.47 -17.57 12.33
CA VAL A 185 9.50 -18.20 11.02
C VAL A 185 10.75 -17.70 10.27
N PRO A 186 11.47 -18.57 9.54
CA PRO A 186 12.64 -18.16 8.77
C PRO A 186 12.35 -16.99 7.83
N ALA A 187 13.22 -15.98 7.86
CA ALA A 187 13.12 -14.84 6.97
C ALA A 187 13.49 -15.21 5.52
N GLU A 188 13.03 -14.39 4.57
CA GLU A 188 13.46 -14.50 3.18
C GLU A 188 14.93 -14.05 3.03
N GLY A 189 15.72 -14.79 2.24
CA GLY A 189 17.15 -14.56 2.10
C GLY A 189 17.97 -15.27 3.18
N PHE A 190 19.19 -14.77 3.47
CA PHE A 190 20.07 -15.35 4.48
C PHE A 190 19.60 -15.00 5.90
N ASP A 191 19.30 -16.03 6.67
CA ASP A 191 18.84 -15.91 8.05
C ASP A 191 19.81 -16.64 8.99
N ALA A 192 20.59 -15.87 9.75
CA ALA A 192 21.57 -16.40 10.68
C ALA A 192 20.96 -17.20 11.86
N SER A 193 19.67 -17.03 12.13
CA SER A 193 18.95 -17.77 13.16
C SER A 193 18.44 -19.13 12.69
N HIS A 194 18.40 -19.34 11.38
CA HIS A 194 17.85 -20.53 10.74
C HIS A 194 18.75 -20.99 9.59
N ILE A 195 19.92 -21.57 9.93
CA ILE A 195 20.93 -22.00 8.98
C ILE A 195 20.74 -23.49 8.64
N ALA A 196 20.72 -23.83 7.36
CA ALA A 196 20.65 -25.22 6.89
C ALA A 196 21.67 -25.45 5.79
N LEU A 197 22.87 -25.85 6.23
CA LEU A 197 24.02 -26.13 5.35
C LEU A 197 23.98 -27.59 4.87
N ARG A 198 24.31 -27.80 3.61
CA ARG A 198 24.44 -29.11 2.99
C ARG A 198 25.67 -29.17 2.09
N ASP A 199 26.09 -30.40 1.82
CA ASP A 199 27.26 -30.69 0.98
C ASP A 199 28.53 -29.96 1.42
N ILE A 200 28.69 -29.78 2.73
CA ILE A 200 29.86 -29.12 3.29
C ILE A 200 31.09 -29.96 2.98
N ARG A 201 32.09 -29.33 2.41
CA ARG A 201 33.42 -29.86 2.20
C ARG A 201 34.43 -28.96 2.87
N ILE A 202 35.34 -29.53 3.62
CA ILE A 202 36.42 -28.80 4.31
C ILE A 202 37.73 -29.55 4.07
N GLY A 203 38.73 -28.85 3.61
CA GLY A 203 40.11 -29.32 3.53
C GLY A 203 41.05 -28.35 4.22
N ILE A 204 41.64 -28.74 5.34
CA ILE A 204 42.63 -27.92 6.06
C ILE A 204 43.91 -28.72 6.25
N ASP A 205 44.98 -28.16 5.79
CA ASP A 205 46.29 -28.77 5.82
C ASP A 205 47.22 -28.03 6.77
N SER A 206 48.21 -28.75 7.30
CA SER A 206 49.31 -28.18 8.07
C SER A 206 48.91 -27.33 9.24
N VAL A 207 47.91 -27.76 9.98
CA VAL A 207 47.52 -27.08 11.23
C VAL A 207 48.53 -27.37 12.31
N MET A 208 48.99 -26.33 12.93
CA MET A 208 49.86 -26.33 14.11
C MET A 208 49.47 -25.18 15.02
N THR A 209 49.28 -25.45 16.30
CA THR A 209 49.16 -24.45 17.31
C THR A 209 50.03 -24.81 18.50
N CYS A 210 50.79 -23.86 19.02
CA CYS A 210 51.61 -24.00 20.21
C CYS A 210 51.64 -22.67 20.94
N GLY A 211 50.81 -22.51 21.94
CA GLY A 211 50.57 -21.21 22.57
C GLY A 211 50.08 -20.19 21.56
N ARG A 212 50.89 -19.19 21.21
CA ARG A 212 50.54 -18.13 20.25
C ARG A 212 51.02 -18.44 18.81
N ASP A 213 51.87 -19.46 18.64
CA ASP A 213 52.29 -19.84 17.32
C ASP A 213 51.23 -20.69 16.65
N MET A 214 50.78 -20.26 15.47
CA MET A 214 49.72 -20.92 14.72
C MET A 214 50.06 -20.96 13.23
N ASN A 215 49.74 -22.08 12.57
CA ASN A 215 49.73 -22.17 11.14
C ASN A 215 48.56 -23.04 10.69
N ALA A 216 47.83 -22.59 9.69
CA ALA A 216 46.73 -23.34 9.08
C ALA A 216 46.57 -22.94 7.60
N VAL A 217 46.38 -23.93 6.76
CA VAL A 217 46.13 -23.73 5.33
C VAL A 217 44.76 -24.29 4.99
N ILE A 218 43.82 -23.38 4.71
CA ILE A 218 42.50 -23.76 4.17
C ILE A 218 42.69 -24.01 2.68
N ARG A 219 42.66 -25.28 2.29
CA ARG A 219 42.77 -25.69 0.91
C ARG A 219 41.45 -25.64 0.17
N GLU A 220 40.39 -26.02 0.87
CA GLU A 220 39.05 -26.10 0.33
C GLU A 220 38.04 -25.89 1.46
N PHE A 221 37.04 -25.03 1.21
CA PHE A 221 35.78 -24.98 1.95
C PHE A 221 34.70 -24.67 0.95
N SER A 222 33.67 -25.50 0.91
CA SER A 222 32.49 -25.26 0.10
C SER A 222 31.24 -25.66 0.84
N MET A 223 30.09 -24.99 0.58
CA MET A 223 28.83 -25.32 1.19
C MET A 223 27.66 -24.72 0.41
N TYR A 224 26.49 -25.28 0.63
CA TYR A 224 25.20 -24.72 0.19
C TYR A 224 24.32 -24.47 1.40
N ASP A 225 23.71 -23.28 1.49
CA ASP A 225 22.70 -22.96 2.46
C ASP A 225 21.30 -22.95 1.85
N ARG A 226 20.28 -23.24 2.68
CA ARG A 226 18.85 -23.22 2.30
C ARG A 226 18.42 -21.89 1.68
N SER A 227 18.98 -20.77 2.14
CA SER A 227 18.69 -19.42 1.62
C SER A 227 19.11 -19.22 0.17
N GLY A 228 19.89 -20.15 -0.41
CA GLY A 228 20.53 -20.01 -1.72
C GLY A 228 21.97 -19.54 -1.67
N LEU A 229 22.49 -19.17 -0.48
CA LEU A 229 23.90 -18.84 -0.32
C LEU A 229 24.76 -20.06 -0.64
N THR A 230 25.63 -19.92 -1.62
CA THR A 230 26.51 -20.97 -2.09
C THR A 230 27.95 -20.50 -2.00
N VAL A 231 28.74 -21.12 -1.18
CA VAL A 231 30.20 -20.96 -1.20
C VAL A 231 30.79 -22.05 -2.07
N THR A 232 31.31 -21.67 -3.23
CA THR A 232 31.93 -22.61 -4.15
C THR A 232 33.36 -22.95 -3.73
N SER A 233 34.07 -21.96 -3.19
CA SER A 233 35.38 -22.19 -2.58
C SER A 233 35.76 -21.09 -1.60
N LEU A 234 36.30 -21.47 -0.45
CA LEU A 234 37.09 -20.59 0.40
C LEU A 234 38.47 -21.19 0.57
N THR A 235 39.48 -20.42 0.21
CA THR A 235 40.88 -20.81 0.36
C THR A 235 41.65 -19.73 1.09
N GLY A 236 42.66 -20.14 1.88
CA GLY A 236 43.40 -19.14 2.60
C GLY A 236 44.51 -19.72 3.47
N ARG A 237 45.29 -18.83 4.06
CA ARG A 237 46.33 -19.19 5.01
C ARG A 237 46.30 -18.29 6.21
N LEU A 238 46.34 -18.90 7.39
CA LEU A 238 46.53 -18.23 8.67
C LEU A 238 47.91 -18.61 9.20
N PHE A 239 48.68 -17.63 9.56
CA PHE A 239 49.96 -17.80 10.21
C PHE A 239 50.02 -16.83 11.41
N ALA A 240 50.48 -17.33 12.54
CA ALA A 240 50.75 -16.48 13.70
C ALA A 240 52.09 -16.96 14.34
N ASP A 241 52.80 -16.01 14.87
CA ASP A 241 53.95 -16.24 15.73
C ASP A 241 53.69 -15.56 17.11
N SER A 242 54.64 -15.61 18.00
CA SER A 242 54.50 -15.03 19.35
C SER A 242 54.12 -13.53 19.36
N ALA A 243 54.33 -12.81 18.27
CA ALA A 243 54.06 -11.37 18.14
C ALA A 243 52.94 -11.01 17.17
N VAL A 244 52.84 -11.70 16.04
CA VAL A 244 52.02 -11.27 14.87
C VAL A 244 51.13 -12.38 14.40
N ILE A 245 49.90 -12.00 14.04
CA ILE A 245 48.93 -12.82 13.29
C ILE A 245 48.89 -12.31 11.85
N ARG A 246 48.98 -13.18 10.88
CA ARG A 246 48.93 -12.83 9.45
C ARG A 246 47.94 -13.72 8.74
N VAL A 247 47.13 -13.10 7.90
CA VAL A 247 46.31 -13.73 6.88
C VAL A 247 46.83 -13.23 5.52
N PRO A 248 47.87 -13.93 4.94
CA PRO A 248 48.49 -13.47 3.69
C PRO A 248 47.50 -13.41 2.54
N TYR A 249 46.54 -14.31 2.54
CA TYR A 249 45.40 -14.31 1.64
C TYR A 249 44.27 -15.14 2.23
N LEU A 250 43.04 -14.65 2.00
CA LEU A 250 41.81 -15.38 2.21
C LEU A 250 40.90 -15.03 1.02
N GLN A 251 40.57 -16.02 0.20
CA GLN A 251 39.74 -15.86 -0.98
C GLN A 251 38.45 -16.65 -0.83
N LEU A 252 37.32 -15.95 -0.90
CA LEU A 252 36.00 -16.52 -0.93
C LEU A 252 35.39 -16.37 -2.33
N LYS A 253 34.86 -17.46 -2.87
CA LYS A 253 34.11 -17.44 -4.14
C LYS A 253 32.71 -18.03 -3.95
N THR A 254 31.77 -17.38 -4.54
CA THR A 254 30.41 -17.86 -4.79
C THR A 254 30.23 -18.05 -6.30
N PRO A 255 29.10 -18.54 -6.81
CA PRO A 255 28.84 -18.53 -8.25
C PRO A 255 28.84 -17.14 -8.87
N HIS A 256 28.55 -16.09 -8.05
CA HIS A 256 28.31 -14.73 -8.53
C HIS A 256 29.27 -13.69 -7.96
N SER A 257 30.10 -14.07 -6.94
CA SER A 257 30.97 -13.12 -6.25
C SER A 257 32.33 -13.67 -5.98
N GLU A 258 33.30 -12.76 -5.88
CA GLU A 258 34.65 -13.06 -5.45
C GLU A 258 35.13 -12.01 -4.44
N MET A 259 35.65 -12.47 -3.30
CA MET A 259 36.12 -11.62 -2.21
C MET A 259 37.53 -12.06 -1.80
N ASN A 260 38.39 -11.08 -1.60
CA ASN A 260 39.78 -11.28 -1.21
C ASN A 260 40.09 -10.42 0.02
N LEU A 261 40.63 -11.04 1.07
CA LEU A 261 41.08 -10.41 2.29
C LEU A 261 42.57 -10.70 2.52
N THR A 262 43.32 -9.66 2.82
CA THR A 262 44.65 -9.76 3.40
C THR A 262 44.67 -9.00 4.71
N ALA A 263 45.23 -9.60 5.77
CA ALA A 263 45.27 -8.94 7.06
C ALA A 263 46.56 -9.32 7.83
N GLN A 264 47.01 -8.35 8.62
CA GLN A 264 48.09 -8.57 9.57
C GLN A 264 47.75 -7.80 10.84
N THR A 265 47.91 -8.46 11.99
CA THR A 265 47.69 -7.82 13.28
C THR A 265 48.71 -8.35 14.33
N TYR A 266 48.88 -7.65 15.43
CA TYR A 266 49.72 -8.07 16.54
C TYR A 266 48.82 -8.66 17.66
N TRP A 267 49.33 -9.70 18.35
CA TRP A 267 48.63 -10.25 19.53
C TRP A 267 48.28 -9.21 20.56
N LYS A 268 49.10 -8.17 20.70
CA LYS A 268 48.83 -7.02 21.60
C LYS A 268 47.47 -6.36 21.28
N LEU A 269 47.04 -6.38 20.01
CA LEU A 269 45.74 -5.82 19.63
C LEU A 269 44.61 -6.75 20.06
N VAL A 270 44.82 -8.08 19.98
CA VAL A 270 43.84 -9.07 20.44
C VAL A 270 43.65 -9.03 21.94
N ASP A 271 44.80 -8.95 22.65
CA ASP A 271 44.78 -8.84 24.13
C ASP A 271 44.20 -7.51 24.64
N ILE A 272 44.58 -6.41 24.01
CA ILE A 272 44.14 -5.05 24.34
C ILE A 272 43.88 -4.29 23.05
N PRO A 273 42.60 -4.15 22.62
CA PRO A 273 42.21 -3.58 21.33
C PRO A 273 42.68 -2.15 21.04
N THR A 274 43.16 -1.45 22.04
CA THR A 274 43.72 -0.09 21.93
C THR A 274 45.26 -0.07 21.74
N THR A 275 45.91 -1.24 21.69
CA THR A 275 47.36 -1.39 21.54
C THR A 275 47.68 -2.29 20.35
N GLY A 276 48.91 -2.26 19.87
CA GLY A 276 49.26 -2.98 18.67
C GLY A 276 48.81 -2.29 17.40
N GLN A 277 48.77 -3.04 16.29
CA GLN A 277 48.43 -2.52 14.97
C GLN A 277 47.75 -3.59 14.15
N LEU A 278 46.68 -3.22 13.44
CA LEU A 278 46.02 -3.94 12.37
C LEU A 278 46.34 -3.26 11.05
N SER A 279 46.61 -4.07 10.05
CA SER A 279 46.55 -3.63 8.65
C SER A 279 45.72 -4.66 7.89
N ALA A 280 44.64 -4.21 7.25
CA ALA A 280 43.76 -5.08 6.49
C ALA A 280 43.41 -4.44 5.14
N ARG A 281 43.33 -5.30 4.10
CA ARG A 281 42.84 -4.92 2.78
C ARG A 281 41.79 -5.92 2.34
N PHE A 282 40.63 -5.38 1.95
CA PHE A 282 39.50 -6.14 1.46
C PHE A 282 39.13 -5.67 0.04
N ASN A 283 39.02 -6.64 -0.87
CA ASN A 283 38.58 -6.40 -2.25
C ASN A 283 37.47 -7.39 -2.55
N ALA A 284 36.35 -6.90 -3.05
CA ALA A 284 35.22 -7.74 -3.37
C ALA A 284 34.56 -7.33 -4.69
N ASN A 285 34.10 -8.36 -5.40
CA ASN A 285 33.25 -8.25 -6.59
C ASN A 285 31.98 -9.03 -6.27
N ILE A 286 30.88 -8.36 -5.96
CA ILE A 286 29.67 -8.98 -5.41
C ILE A 286 28.55 -8.91 -6.45
N GLY A 287 28.12 -10.07 -6.93
CA GLY A 287 27.04 -10.19 -7.91
C GLY A 287 25.65 -9.90 -7.31
N LYS A 288 24.71 -9.50 -8.16
CA LYS A 288 23.32 -9.16 -7.77
C LYS A 288 22.68 -10.20 -6.85
N GLN A 289 22.81 -11.49 -7.19
CA GLN A 289 22.18 -12.56 -6.44
C GLN A 289 22.66 -12.61 -4.99
N ASP A 290 23.97 -12.45 -4.78
CA ASP A 290 24.55 -12.47 -3.44
C ASP A 290 24.20 -11.20 -2.65
N VAL A 291 24.12 -10.03 -3.30
CA VAL A 291 23.64 -8.80 -2.66
C VAL A 291 22.19 -8.98 -2.17
N LEU A 292 21.31 -9.54 -3.02
CA LEU A 292 19.90 -9.71 -2.71
C LEU A 292 19.63 -10.77 -1.65
N LEU A 293 20.51 -11.76 -1.49
CA LEU A 293 20.44 -12.73 -0.38
C LEU A 293 20.46 -12.06 1.00
N PHE A 294 21.25 -10.99 1.14
CA PHE A 294 21.33 -10.21 2.39
C PHE A 294 20.31 -9.07 2.44
N ALA A 295 19.54 -8.87 1.38
CA ALA A 295 18.50 -7.86 1.22
C ALA A 295 17.09 -8.48 1.18
N GLY A 296 16.89 -9.66 1.78
CA GLY A 296 15.62 -10.42 1.71
C GLY A 296 14.37 -9.64 2.14
N GLY A 297 14.49 -8.77 3.15
CA GLY A 297 13.39 -7.93 3.64
C GLY A 297 13.06 -6.71 2.77
N LEU A 298 13.76 -6.47 1.66
CA LEU A 298 13.46 -5.35 0.76
C LEU A 298 12.35 -5.71 -0.24
N PRO A 299 11.58 -4.70 -0.71
CA PRO A 299 10.50 -4.92 -1.68
C PRO A 299 10.97 -5.63 -2.96
N GLU A 300 10.10 -6.46 -3.54
CA GLU A 300 10.38 -7.16 -4.80
C GLU A 300 10.68 -6.18 -5.94
N THR A 301 9.99 -5.04 -5.97
CA THR A 301 10.24 -3.96 -6.94
C THR A 301 11.69 -3.47 -6.93
N PHE A 302 12.32 -3.41 -5.76
CA PHE A 302 13.75 -3.10 -5.63
C PHE A 302 14.63 -4.26 -6.11
N LYS A 303 14.32 -5.49 -5.72
CA LYS A 303 15.09 -6.68 -6.11
C LYS A 303 15.11 -6.88 -7.63
N GLU A 304 13.96 -6.66 -8.29
CA GLU A 304 13.86 -6.71 -9.75
C GLU A 304 14.66 -5.61 -10.44
N ALA A 305 14.55 -4.37 -9.92
CA ALA A 305 15.19 -3.19 -10.50
C ALA A 305 16.71 -3.13 -10.25
N TYR A 306 17.24 -3.85 -9.24
CA TYR A 306 18.67 -3.82 -8.92
C TYR A 306 19.52 -4.26 -10.12
N PRO A 307 20.60 -3.52 -10.48
CA PRO A 307 21.43 -3.82 -11.65
C PRO A 307 22.09 -5.20 -11.62
N PHE A 308 22.25 -5.82 -12.77
CA PHE A 308 22.96 -7.11 -12.89
C PHE A 308 24.48 -7.01 -12.78
N ARG A 309 25.02 -5.79 -12.82
CA ARG A 309 26.46 -5.55 -12.71
C ARG A 309 26.94 -5.80 -11.28
N PRO A 310 28.14 -6.35 -11.08
CA PRO A 310 28.64 -6.60 -9.73
C PRO A 310 28.99 -5.30 -9.01
N LEU A 311 28.74 -5.28 -7.70
CA LEU A 311 29.22 -4.25 -6.79
C LEU A 311 30.70 -4.50 -6.48
N VAL A 312 31.56 -3.59 -6.85
CA VAL A 312 33.00 -3.63 -6.62
C VAL A 312 33.35 -2.85 -5.37
N ILE A 313 34.00 -3.49 -4.40
CA ILE A 313 34.41 -2.83 -3.14
C ILE A 313 35.92 -2.99 -2.95
N HIS A 314 36.58 -1.88 -2.64
CA HIS A 314 37.94 -1.88 -2.14
C HIS A 314 38.00 -1.12 -0.84
N ALA A 315 38.52 -1.75 0.21
CA ALA A 315 38.68 -1.16 1.52
C ALA A 315 40.08 -1.46 2.10
N GLY A 316 40.69 -0.45 2.69
CA GLY A 316 41.93 -0.54 3.42
C GLY A 316 41.85 0.14 4.76
N THR A 317 42.30 -0.52 5.83
CA THR A 317 42.39 0.05 7.16
C THR A 317 43.70 -0.28 7.84
N GLU A 318 44.18 0.69 8.61
CA GLU A 318 45.43 0.54 9.42
C GLU A 318 45.22 1.17 10.80
N GLY A 319 45.89 0.57 11.84
CA GLY A 319 45.84 1.11 13.19
C GLY A 319 45.25 0.17 14.24
N ASN A 320 44.57 0.71 15.22
CA ASN A 320 43.88 0.02 16.33
C ASN A 320 42.71 0.86 16.83
N LEU A 321 41.96 0.39 17.83
CA LEU A 321 40.81 1.12 18.34
C LEU A 321 41.13 2.44 19.04
N LYS A 322 42.44 2.72 19.35
CA LYS A 322 42.90 4.03 19.82
C LYS A 322 43.12 4.99 18.64
N GLN A 323 43.62 4.51 17.52
CA GLN A 323 43.81 5.27 16.29
C GLN A 323 43.64 4.35 15.09
N MET A 324 42.58 4.53 14.33
CA MET A 324 42.26 3.77 13.16
C MET A 324 42.21 4.69 11.94
N GLN A 325 42.94 4.34 10.92
CA GLN A 325 42.92 5.02 9.63
C GLN A 325 42.23 4.14 8.60
N ILE A 326 41.21 4.68 7.94
CA ILE A 326 40.60 4.11 6.73
C ILE A 326 41.30 4.79 5.55
N SER A 327 42.32 4.14 5.04
CA SER A 327 43.20 4.73 4.04
C SER A 327 42.58 4.83 2.66
N ARG A 328 41.65 3.90 2.35
CA ARG A 328 40.92 3.87 1.09
C ARG A 328 39.65 3.05 1.26
N PHE A 329 38.53 3.65 0.93
CA PHE A 329 37.27 2.96 0.73
C PHE A 329 36.74 3.38 -0.63
N THR A 330 36.46 2.40 -1.50
CA THR A 330 35.73 2.65 -2.74
C THR A 330 34.66 1.57 -2.92
N ALA A 331 33.49 2.00 -3.33
CA ALA A 331 32.39 1.11 -3.71
C ALA A 331 31.83 1.60 -5.05
N GLU A 332 31.86 0.76 -6.03
CA GLU A 332 31.40 1.08 -7.39
C GLU A 332 30.37 0.06 -7.86
N LEU A 333 29.20 0.54 -8.24
CA LEU A 333 28.24 -0.23 -9.00
C LEU A 333 28.23 0.34 -10.42
N PRO A 334 28.93 -0.31 -11.37
CA PRO A 334 29.15 0.26 -12.70
C PRO A 334 27.85 0.66 -13.40
N GLY A 335 27.77 1.91 -13.84
CA GLY A 335 26.59 2.47 -14.47
C GLY A 335 25.51 2.95 -13.48
N ALA A 336 25.75 2.82 -12.16
CA ALA A 336 24.86 3.32 -11.13
C ALA A 336 25.53 4.39 -10.26
N PHE A 337 26.64 4.05 -9.61
CA PHE A 337 27.38 5.00 -8.79
C PHE A 337 28.86 4.61 -8.60
N SER A 338 29.66 5.60 -8.24
CA SER A 338 31.01 5.44 -7.72
C SER A 338 31.13 6.22 -6.43
N LEU A 339 31.44 5.53 -5.34
CA LEU A 339 31.64 6.09 -4.00
C LEU A 339 33.11 5.91 -3.61
N SER A 340 33.75 6.95 -3.14
CA SER A 340 35.08 6.91 -2.55
C SER A 340 35.11 7.63 -1.22
N GLY A 341 35.98 7.20 -0.33
CA GLY A 341 36.09 7.85 0.98
C GLY A 341 37.25 7.32 1.81
N GLY A 342 37.43 7.95 2.97
CA GLY A 342 38.44 7.58 3.96
C GLY A 342 38.43 8.54 5.12
N GLY A 343 39.35 8.32 6.05
CA GLY A 343 39.48 9.20 7.21
C GLY A 343 40.16 8.55 8.42
N GLU A 344 40.08 9.21 9.53
CA GLU A 344 40.72 8.76 10.76
C GLU A 344 39.75 8.80 11.94
N LEU A 345 39.82 7.77 12.77
CA LEU A 345 39.01 7.61 13.97
C LEU A 345 39.91 7.33 15.16
N TRP A 346 39.60 7.97 16.27
CA TRP A 346 40.40 7.93 17.47
C TRP A 346 39.59 7.50 18.67
N ASN A 347 40.22 6.73 19.60
CA ASN A 347 39.67 6.31 20.89
C ASN A 347 38.29 5.67 20.81
N LEU A 348 38.04 4.77 19.84
CA LEU A 348 36.75 4.19 19.55
C LEU A 348 36.08 3.44 20.71
N THR A 349 36.89 2.96 21.66
CA THR A 349 36.41 2.26 22.87
C THR A 349 35.97 3.19 23.99
N ASP A 350 36.31 4.49 23.94
CA ASP A 350 35.97 5.46 24.95
C ASP A 350 34.89 6.40 24.41
N SER A 351 33.67 6.18 24.81
CA SER A 351 32.50 6.94 24.32
C SER A 351 32.57 8.43 24.58
N LEU A 352 33.43 8.87 25.53
CA LEU A 352 33.62 10.28 25.88
C LEU A 352 34.79 10.94 25.14
N LYS A 353 35.74 10.13 24.65
CA LYS A 353 36.99 10.66 24.03
C LYS A 353 37.12 10.23 22.54
N ARG A 354 36.22 9.42 22.05
CA ARG A 354 36.25 9.06 20.60
C ARG A 354 36.14 10.32 19.75
N SER A 355 36.95 10.37 18.72
CA SER A 355 37.00 11.53 17.81
C SER A 355 37.39 11.08 16.40
N GLY A 356 37.25 11.96 15.46
CA GLY A 356 37.70 11.74 14.08
C GLY A 356 36.64 12.06 13.04
N GLY A 357 36.93 11.74 11.81
CA GLY A 357 36.05 12.02 10.71
C GLY A 357 36.27 11.10 9.52
N LEU A 358 35.20 10.91 8.77
CA LEU A 358 35.18 10.20 7.49
C LEU A 358 34.65 11.13 6.42
N ASP A 359 35.38 11.25 5.35
CA ASP A 359 34.97 12.00 4.16
C ASP A 359 34.59 11.00 3.05
N PHE A 360 33.44 11.25 2.41
CA PHE A 360 32.97 10.47 1.30
C PHE A 360 32.59 11.37 0.12
N GLU A 361 32.89 10.88 -1.07
CA GLU A 361 32.49 11.50 -2.31
C GLU A 361 31.82 10.44 -3.18
N MET A 362 30.64 10.75 -3.69
CA MET A 362 29.85 9.85 -4.54
C MET A 362 29.43 10.58 -5.80
N GLN A 363 29.64 9.92 -6.92
CA GLN A 363 29.14 10.34 -8.23
C GLN A 363 28.08 9.32 -8.67
N THR A 364 26.93 9.80 -9.05
CA THR A 364 25.83 8.95 -9.50
C THR A 364 25.71 8.95 -11.02
N GLN A 365 25.18 7.83 -11.56
CA GLN A 365 24.79 7.73 -12.95
C GLN A 365 23.32 7.35 -13.01
N ASP A 366 22.97 6.09 -12.74
CA ASP A 366 21.59 5.62 -12.73
C ASP A 366 21.25 4.97 -11.39
N LEU A 367 20.56 5.71 -10.52
CA LEU A 367 20.08 5.22 -9.23
C LEU A 367 18.58 4.89 -9.23
N ASN A 368 17.94 4.79 -10.40
CA ASN A 368 16.49 4.58 -10.49
C ASN A 368 16.01 3.28 -9.85
N PHE A 369 16.89 2.27 -9.71
CA PHE A 369 16.56 1.06 -8.95
C PHE A 369 16.19 1.33 -7.48
N LEU A 370 16.66 2.45 -6.89
CA LEU A 370 16.31 2.85 -5.52
C LEU A 370 14.83 3.24 -5.38
N THR A 371 14.18 3.65 -6.47
CA THR A 371 12.75 3.97 -6.45
C THR A 371 11.90 2.74 -6.12
N GLY A 372 12.41 1.54 -6.41
CA GLY A 372 11.80 0.27 -6.01
C GLY A 372 11.66 0.08 -4.49
N LEU A 373 12.41 0.83 -3.65
CA LEU A 373 12.27 0.81 -2.19
C LEU A 373 10.91 1.33 -1.70
N THR A 374 10.19 2.08 -2.52
CA THR A 374 8.84 2.55 -2.20
C THR A 374 7.79 1.43 -2.18
N GLY A 375 8.14 0.23 -2.69
CA GLY A 375 7.21 -0.90 -2.84
C GLY A 375 6.21 -0.74 -3.98
N VAL A 376 6.27 0.36 -4.71
CA VAL A 376 5.44 0.63 -5.90
C VAL A 376 6.26 0.32 -7.15
N THR A 377 5.63 -0.32 -8.13
CA THR A 377 6.29 -0.58 -9.42
C THR A 377 6.71 0.75 -10.06
N PRO A 378 7.99 0.92 -10.41
CA PRO A 378 8.48 2.16 -11.01
C PRO A 378 7.73 2.45 -12.31
N ASP A 379 6.90 3.48 -12.30
CA ASP A 379 6.14 3.95 -13.46
C ASP A 379 6.79 5.17 -14.14
N GLY A 380 7.96 5.60 -13.62
CA GLY A 380 8.68 6.80 -14.05
C GLY A 380 8.04 8.09 -13.51
N SER A 381 7.16 8.03 -12.51
CA SER A 381 6.67 9.23 -11.81
C SER A 381 7.71 9.77 -10.83
N ILE A 382 8.51 8.89 -10.24
CA ILE A 382 9.66 9.24 -9.40
C ILE A 382 10.92 8.71 -10.08
N VAL A 383 11.88 9.58 -10.31
CA VAL A 383 13.17 9.26 -10.94
C VAL A 383 14.29 9.84 -10.09
N VAL A 384 15.39 9.12 -9.97
CA VAL A 384 16.62 9.67 -9.38
C VAL A 384 17.45 10.25 -10.53
N PRO A 385 17.74 11.55 -10.53
CA PRO A 385 18.49 12.17 -11.62
C PRO A 385 19.87 11.58 -11.81
N ASP A 386 20.32 11.50 -13.05
CA ASP A 386 21.65 11.09 -13.38
C ASP A 386 22.66 12.21 -13.02
N SER A 387 23.92 11.83 -12.82
CA SER A 387 25.03 12.78 -12.68
C SER A 387 24.94 13.74 -11.48
N MET A 388 24.43 13.26 -10.32
CA MET A 388 24.55 13.97 -9.06
C MET A 388 25.91 13.74 -8.43
N ASN A 389 26.45 14.80 -7.81
CA ASN A 389 27.64 14.72 -6.95
C ASN A 389 27.22 14.87 -5.50
N LEU A 390 27.60 13.91 -4.67
CA LEU A 390 27.37 13.93 -3.23
C LEU A 390 28.72 13.98 -2.51
N VAL A 391 28.87 14.92 -1.60
CA VAL A 391 30.02 15.01 -0.70
C VAL A 391 29.49 14.94 0.73
N ALA A 392 29.93 13.94 1.49
CA ALA A 392 29.54 13.75 2.87
C ALA A 392 30.76 13.74 3.78
N ARG A 393 30.68 14.47 4.88
CA ARG A 393 31.65 14.43 5.97
C ARG A 393 30.94 14.02 7.25
N LEU A 394 31.36 12.89 7.81
CA LEU A 394 30.88 12.40 9.10
C LEU A 394 31.95 12.63 10.15
N GLY A 395 31.57 13.23 11.28
CA GLY A 395 32.47 13.55 12.37
C GLY A 395 32.02 12.94 13.69
N LEU A 396 32.98 12.56 14.54
CA LEU A 396 32.79 12.13 15.91
C LEU A 396 33.56 13.05 16.85
N ASP A 397 32.92 13.47 17.93
CA ASP A 397 33.57 14.21 19.03
C ASP A 397 32.90 13.80 20.35
N GLY A 398 33.50 12.87 21.07
CA GLY A 398 32.89 12.19 22.20
C GLY A 398 31.55 11.56 21.84
N PRO A 399 30.48 11.91 22.54
CA PRO A 399 29.13 11.46 22.20
C PRO A 399 28.51 12.21 21.02
N GLN A 400 29.15 13.26 20.53
CA GLN A 400 28.65 14.08 19.42
C GLN A 400 28.97 13.44 18.06
N CYS A 401 27.94 13.23 17.27
CA CYS A 401 28.06 12.85 15.85
C CYS A 401 27.67 14.05 15.00
N ASN A 402 28.49 14.41 14.02
CA ASN A 402 28.23 15.49 13.08
C ASN A 402 28.16 14.93 11.66
N ALA A 403 27.30 15.48 10.84
CA ALA A 403 27.15 15.09 9.43
C ALA A 403 26.98 16.34 8.57
N LEU A 404 27.88 16.52 7.62
CA LEU A 404 27.76 17.51 6.56
C LEU A 404 27.51 16.76 5.26
N LEU A 405 26.41 17.08 4.59
CA LEU A 405 26.10 16.50 3.28
C LEU A 405 25.85 17.62 2.27
N LYS A 406 26.53 17.53 1.14
CA LYS A 406 26.30 18.40 -0.01
C LYS A 406 25.91 17.54 -1.18
N VAL A 407 24.79 17.85 -1.79
CA VAL A 407 24.32 17.24 -3.03
C VAL A 407 24.24 18.32 -4.08
N GLN A 408 24.85 18.07 -5.23
CA GLN A 408 24.78 18.94 -6.39
C GLN A 408 24.08 18.21 -7.53
N GLU A 409 23.00 18.77 -8.05
CA GLU A 409 22.25 18.30 -9.20
C GLU A 409 22.12 19.45 -10.21
N GLY A 410 22.84 19.38 -11.31
CA GLY A 410 22.90 20.49 -12.27
C GLY A 410 23.30 21.81 -11.63
N LYS A 411 22.39 22.80 -11.66
CA LYS A 411 22.58 24.09 -10.97
C LYS A 411 22.00 24.08 -9.55
N GLY A 412 21.17 23.07 -9.21
CA GLY A 412 20.55 22.96 -7.89
C GLY A 412 21.49 22.35 -6.86
N SER A 413 21.35 22.74 -5.61
CA SER A 413 22.11 22.18 -4.51
C SER A 413 21.26 21.93 -3.28
N LEU A 414 21.67 20.91 -2.50
CA LEU A 414 21.16 20.62 -1.18
C LEU A 414 22.36 20.55 -0.22
N ASN A 415 22.31 21.31 0.85
CA ASN A 415 23.32 21.33 1.90
C ASN A 415 22.66 20.99 3.22
N LEU A 416 23.12 19.95 3.87
CA LEU A 416 22.67 19.51 5.20
C LEU A 416 23.84 19.62 6.18
N ASP A 417 23.62 20.31 7.29
CA ASP A 417 24.48 20.32 8.47
C ASP A 417 23.67 19.73 9.64
N ALA A 418 24.08 18.60 10.15
CA ALA A 418 23.36 17.91 11.18
C ALA A 418 24.30 17.42 12.29
N ALA A 419 23.81 17.45 13.53
CA ALA A 419 24.51 16.89 14.65
C ALA A 419 23.55 16.18 15.61
N TYR A 420 24.03 15.11 16.21
CA TYR A 420 23.31 14.30 17.17
C TYR A 420 24.22 13.89 18.33
N ASN A 421 23.76 14.09 19.56
CA ASN A 421 24.49 13.68 20.75
C ASN A 421 23.91 12.37 21.32
N LEU A 422 24.66 11.29 21.21
CA LEU A 422 24.26 9.93 21.60
C LEU A 422 23.96 9.76 23.12
N SER A 423 24.48 10.64 23.96
CA SER A 423 24.27 10.54 25.42
C SER A 423 23.09 11.40 25.91
N THR A 424 22.89 12.55 25.30
CA THR A 424 21.82 13.49 25.70
C THR A 424 20.63 13.48 24.79
N GLU A 425 20.75 12.77 23.65
CA GLU A 425 19.75 12.70 22.55
C GLU A 425 19.41 14.07 21.94
N VAL A 426 20.28 15.08 22.15
CA VAL A 426 20.12 16.41 21.57
C VAL A 426 20.58 16.38 20.14
N TYR A 427 19.77 16.98 19.26
CA TYR A 427 20.07 17.08 17.84
C TYR A 427 19.82 18.49 17.30
N HIS A 428 20.52 18.82 16.23
CA HIS A 428 20.15 19.88 15.33
C HIS A 428 20.42 19.46 13.89
N ALA A 429 19.66 20.01 12.98
CA ALA A 429 19.85 19.85 11.54
C ALA A 429 19.46 21.15 10.85
N ASP A 430 20.29 21.56 9.91
CA ASP A 430 20.07 22.71 9.04
C ASP A 430 20.16 22.24 7.60
N LEU A 431 19.08 22.38 6.85
CA LEU A 431 18.96 21.96 5.47
C LEU A 431 18.66 23.17 4.60
N ALA A 432 19.61 23.53 3.74
CA ALA A 432 19.43 24.54 2.72
C ALA A 432 19.32 23.88 1.33
N ILE A 433 18.24 24.16 0.64
CA ILE A 433 17.97 23.74 -0.75
C ILE A 433 17.97 25.00 -1.60
N ASP A 434 18.79 25.04 -2.64
CA ASP A 434 18.92 26.17 -3.53
C ASP A 434 18.71 25.73 -4.99
N ALA A 435 17.70 26.30 -5.62
CA ALA A 435 17.34 26.12 -7.02
C ALA A 435 17.30 24.65 -7.51
N LEU A 436 16.96 23.70 -6.62
CA LEU A 436 16.88 22.27 -6.94
C LEU A 436 15.78 22.02 -7.96
N GLN A 437 16.09 21.32 -9.07
CA GLN A 437 15.15 21.08 -10.15
C GLN A 437 14.32 19.83 -9.89
N LEU A 438 13.21 20.00 -9.17
CA LEU A 438 12.35 18.89 -8.75
C LEU A 438 11.76 18.10 -9.92
N HIS A 439 11.57 18.67 -11.10
CA HIS A 439 11.08 17.97 -12.27
C HIS A 439 12.06 16.90 -12.80
N HIS A 440 13.33 16.96 -12.40
CA HIS A 440 14.28 15.89 -12.68
C HIS A 440 14.03 14.66 -11.79
N PHE A 441 13.39 14.87 -10.62
CA PHE A 441 13.00 13.80 -9.70
C PHE A 441 11.55 13.35 -9.90
N LEU A 442 10.68 14.27 -10.34
CA LEU A 442 9.24 14.08 -10.54
C LEU A 442 8.85 14.52 -11.95
N PRO A 443 9.30 13.81 -13.01
CA PRO A 443 9.14 14.28 -14.39
C PRO A 443 7.70 14.31 -14.89
N LYS A 444 6.78 13.58 -14.25
CA LYS A 444 5.36 13.61 -14.61
C LYS A 444 4.59 14.71 -13.89
N ASP A 445 5.17 15.27 -12.82
CA ASP A 445 4.56 16.34 -12.07
C ASP A 445 5.05 17.71 -12.59
N SER A 446 4.17 18.67 -12.51
CA SER A 446 4.50 20.04 -12.94
C SER A 446 5.26 20.82 -11.86
N VAL A 447 6.20 20.18 -11.15
CA VAL A 447 7.02 20.78 -10.10
C VAL A 447 8.41 21.03 -10.65
N TYR A 448 8.91 22.27 -10.53
CA TYR A 448 10.18 22.66 -11.15
C TYR A 448 11.22 23.08 -10.09
N ALA A 449 11.57 24.32 -10.00
CA ALA A 449 12.57 24.81 -9.07
C ALA A 449 12.06 24.83 -7.62
N LEU A 450 12.92 24.43 -6.68
CA LEU A 450 12.70 24.53 -5.23
C LEU A 450 13.88 25.25 -4.58
N THR A 451 13.56 26.30 -3.82
CA THR A 451 14.47 26.95 -2.89
C THR A 451 13.79 27.02 -1.53
N ALA A 452 14.39 26.36 -0.54
CA ALA A 452 13.84 26.23 0.81
C ALA A 452 14.93 26.09 1.85
N HIS A 453 14.63 26.52 3.07
CA HIS A 453 15.49 26.35 4.23
C HIS A 453 14.69 25.67 5.35
N VAL A 454 15.27 24.63 5.97
CA VAL A 454 14.67 23.89 7.09
C VAL A 454 15.67 23.75 8.20
N ALA A 455 15.35 24.32 9.36
CA ALA A 455 16.14 24.18 10.59
C ALA A 455 15.35 23.34 11.60
N ALA A 456 15.97 22.33 12.17
CA ALA A 456 15.40 21.46 13.19
C ALA A 456 16.33 21.33 14.38
N LYS A 457 15.78 21.41 15.60
CA LYS A 457 16.53 21.17 16.82
C LYS A 457 15.64 20.53 17.87
N GLY A 458 16.22 19.67 18.68
CA GLY A 458 15.42 19.00 19.70
C GLY A 458 16.22 18.06 20.60
N ARG A 459 15.45 17.30 21.39
CA ARG A 459 15.94 16.24 22.25
C ARG A 459 14.98 15.08 22.24
N GLY A 460 15.51 13.85 22.06
CA GLY A 460 14.71 12.63 21.95
C GLY A 460 14.05 12.48 20.58
N VAL A 461 13.71 11.26 20.19
CA VAL A 461 13.11 10.93 18.88
C VAL A 461 11.71 10.35 19.01
N ASP A 462 11.29 9.88 20.19
CA ASP A 462 9.94 9.41 20.44
C ASP A 462 8.98 10.58 20.62
N MET A 463 8.21 10.89 19.59
CA MET A 463 7.26 12.02 19.58
C MET A 463 6.12 11.87 20.60
N THR A 464 5.85 10.65 21.07
CA THR A 464 4.80 10.38 22.07
C THR A 464 5.30 10.58 23.51
N SER A 465 6.60 10.61 23.69
CA SER A 465 7.23 10.84 24.98
C SER A 465 7.07 12.29 25.43
N ARG A 466 6.71 12.47 26.69
CA ARG A 466 6.61 13.82 27.30
C ARG A 466 7.96 14.52 27.52
N GLN A 467 9.06 13.75 27.42
CA GLN A 467 10.41 14.28 27.57
C GLN A 467 10.99 14.80 26.25
N THR A 468 10.43 14.33 25.13
CA THR A 468 10.87 14.77 23.80
C THR A 468 10.48 16.22 23.56
N THR A 469 11.43 16.97 23.02
CA THR A 469 11.23 18.33 22.54
C THR A 469 11.79 18.47 21.15
N ALA A 470 11.06 19.15 20.28
CA ALA A 470 11.52 19.48 18.94
C ALA A 470 11.04 20.87 18.54
N LEU A 471 11.84 21.56 17.75
CA LEU A 471 11.47 22.77 17.04
C LEU A 471 11.94 22.62 15.60
N VAL A 472 11.02 22.80 14.68
CA VAL A 472 11.30 22.79 13.24
C VAL A 472 10.82 24.12 12.67
N GLU A 473 11.70 24.83 12.00
CA GLU A 473 11.43 26.05 11.26
C GLU A 473 11.71 25.77 9.79
N ALA A 474 10.72 25.92 8.94
CA ALA A 474 10.87 25.73 7.51
C ALA A 474 10.39 26.99 6.77
N LYS A 475 11.18 27.44 5.80
CA LYS A 475 10.91 28.58 4.96
C LYS A 475 10.98 28.14 3.51
N LEU A 476 9.90 28.37 2.78
CA LEU A 476 9.84 28.17 1.35
C LEU A 476 10.05 29.54 0.67
N ASP A 477 11.19 29.71 0.05
CA ASP A 477 11.54 30.93 -0.68
C ASP A 477 11.02 30.89 -2.12
N GLU A 478 11.07 29.69 -2.75
CA GLU A 478 10.56 29.47 -4.09
C GLU A 478 10.18 28.01 -4.29
N LEU A 479 8.98 27.79 -4.85
CA LEU A 479 8.55 26.52 -5.43
C LEU A 479 7.79 26.83 -6.71
N GLN A 480 8.36 26.50 -7.84
CA GLN A 480 7.69 26.61 -9.11
C GLN A 480 6.82 25.36 -9.34
N TYR A 481 5.50 25.55 -9.32
CA TYR A 481 4.51 24.51 -9.60
C TYR A 481 3.67 24.92 -10.83
N ALA A 482 3.79 24.17 -11.92
CA ALA A 482 3.19 24.52 -13.21
C ALA A 482 3.53 25.97 -13.60
N ARG A 483 2.52 26.84 -13.70
CA ARG A 483 2.68 28.26 -14.00
C ARG A 483 2.82 29.15 -12.74
N TRP A 484 2.71 28.56 -11.55
CA TRP A 484 2.70 29.31 -10.30
C TRP A 484 4.06 29.27 -9.62
N ASN A 485 4.44 30.38 -9.06
CA ASN A 485 5.58 30.47 -8.15
C ASN A 485 5.06 30.64 -6.72
N LEU A 486 5.23 29.59 -5.91
CA LEU A 486 4.86 29.57 -4.51
C LEU A 486 6.07 30.02 -3.67
N SER A 487 5.94 31.18 -3.06
CA SER A 487 6.99 31.80 -2.22
C SER A 487 6.37 32.33 -0.92
N GLY A 488 7.21 32.72 0.02
CA GLY A 488 6.75 33.37 1.25
C GLY A 488 5.95 32.46 2.21
N VAL A 489 6.15 31.14 2.13
CA VAL A 489 5.53 30.18 3.06
C VAL A 489 6.50 29.85 4.18
N ASN A 490 6.05 30.04 5.44
CA ASN A 490 6.83 29.71 6.62
C ASN A 490 6.06 28.74 7.50
N LEU A 491 6.76 27.71 7.95
CA LEU A 491 6.27 26.69 8.88
C LEU A 491 7.12 26.70 10.15
N ASN A 492 6.46 26.85 11.30
CA ASN A 492 7.06 26.69 12.61
C ASN A 492 6.34 25.54 13.33
N ALA A 493 7.04 24.47 13.60
CA ALA A 493 6.49 23.32 14.32
C ALA A 493 7.27 23.06 15.60
N GLY A 494 6.57 23.03 16.72
CA GLY A 494 7.14 22.75 18.04
C GLY A 494 6.56 21.48 18.63
N LEU A 495 7.37 20.68 19.34
CA LEU A 495 6.92 19.54 20.13
C LEU A 495 7.38 19.71 21.55
N LYS A 496 6.44 19.66 22.49
CA LYS A 496 6.73 19.72 23.93
C LYS A 496 5.67 18.96 24.71
N SER A 497 6.09 18.10 25.62
CA SER A 497 5.19 17.32 26.48
C SER A 497 4.18 16.50 25.67
N ALA A 498 4.62 15.91 24.56
CA ALA A 498 3.79 15.18 23.59
C ALA A 498 2.66 16.02 22.95
N VAL A 499 2.79 17.34 22.93
CA VAL A 499 1.91 18.26 22.18
C VAL A 499 2.72 18.86 21.03
N ALA A 500 2.30 18.57 19.81
CA ALA A 500 2.81 19.21 18.61
C ALA A 500 2.01 20.50 18.37
N SER A 501 2.68 21.63 18.25
CA SER A 501 2.11 22.92 17.86
C SER A 501 2.71 23.34 16.54
N VAL A 502 1.86 23.59 15.55
CA VAL A 502 2.27 23.94 14.18
C VAL A 502 1.68 25.30 13.82
N GLN A 503 2.52 26.21 13.38
CA GLN A 503 2.13 27.48 12.80
C GLN A 503 2.58 27.51 11.33
N LEU A 504 1.64 27.75 10.43
CA LEU A 504 1.91 27.90 9.01
C LEU A 504 1.43 29.29 8.58
N THR A 505 2.31 30.05 7.96
CA THR A 505 1.97 31.35 7.37
C THR A 505 2.35 31.38 5.91
N SER A 506 1.52 31.99 5.09
CA SER A 506 1.79 32.23 3.68
C SER A 506 1.47 33.67 3.35
N ASP A 507 2.41 34.36 2.73
CA ASP A 507 2.26 35.70 2.16
C ASP A 507 2.44 35.63 0.63
N ASN A 508 1.98 34.56 0.03
CA ASN A 508 2.04 34.36 -1.41
C ASN A 508 0.90 35.10 -2.12
N GLU A 509 1.15 35.59 -3.34
CA GLU A 509 0.14 36.30 -4.13
C GLU A 509 -1.12 35.45 -4.43
N LEU A 510 -0.99 34.12 -4.49
CA LEU A 510 -2.11 33.19 -4.71
C LEU A 510 -2.85 32.85 -3.43
N LEU A 511 -2.16 32.87 -2.28
CA LEU A 511 -2.70 32.44 -1.00
C LEU A 511 -2.04 33.18 0.15
N LYS A 512 -2.76 34.12 0.77
CA LYS A 512 -2.36 34.73 2.04
C LYS A 512 -3.13 34.06 3.18
N MET A 513 -2.40 33.39 4.06
CA MET A 513 -3.03 32.65 5.16
C MET A 513 -2.16 32.55 6.39
N GLN A 514 -2.84 32.35 7.53
CA GLN A 514 -2.22 31.99 8.81
C GLN A 514 -2.96 30.79 9.37
N SER A 515 -2.23 29.81 9.85
CA SER A 515 -2.81 28.60 10.44
C SER A 515 -2.03 28.23 11.71
N GLU A 516 -2.78 27.83 12.73
CA GLU A 516 -2.24 27.31 13.99
C GLU A 516 -2.95 25.98 14.30
N ALA A 517 -2.17 24.96 14.58
CA ALA A 517 -2.67 23.64 14.97
C ALA A 517 -1.92 23.13 16.21
N ASP A 518 -2.68 22.58 17.15
CA ASP A 518 -2.15 21.84 18.29
C ASP A 518 -2.65 20.40 18.22
N LEU A 519 -1.76 19.42 18.34
CA LEU A 519 -2.09 18.01 18.31
C LEU A 519 -1.38 17.28 19.46
N ARG A 520 -2.13 16.55 20.26
CA ARG A 520 -1.62 15.73 21.34
C ARG A 520 -1.29 14.32 20.86
N LEU A 521 -0.04 13.92 20.94
CA LEU A 521 0.48 12.68 20.36
C LEU A 521 0.48 11.50 21.35
N ASP A 522 0.35 11.73 22.66
CA ASP A 522 0.29 10.68 23.68
C ASP A 522 -1.08 10.03 23.85
N ARG A 523 -2.00 10.22 22.89
CA ARG A 523 -3.36 9.70 22.89
C ARG A 523 -3.56 8.66 21.79
N LYS A 524 -4.45 7.69 22.06
CA LYS A 524 -4.87 6.69 21.07
C LYS A 524 -5.95 7.19 20.11
N TYR A 525 -6.45 8.39 20.32
CA TYR A 525 -7.44 9.07 19.50
C TYR A 525 -6.93 10.47 19.17
N MET A 526 -7.41 11.04 18.09
CA MET A 526 -7.07 12.41 17.71
C MET A 526 -7.56 13.41 18.74
N ASP A 527 -6.63 14.15 19.36
CA ASP A 527 -6.92 15.21 20.32
C ASP A 527 -6.14 16.45 19.87
N GLY A 528 -6.84 17.34 19.19
CA GLY A 528 -6.20 18.51 18.61
C GLY A 528 -7.17 19.62 18.24
N ARG A 529 -6.57 20.75 17.87
CA ARG A 529 -7.25 21.96 17.43
C ARG A 529 -6.51 22.54 16.24
N LEU A 530 -7.28 23.03 15.27
CA LEU A 530 -6.80 23.78 14.12
C LEU A 530 -7.57 25.09 14.03
N ASN A 531 -6.85 26.21 13.92
CA ASN A 531 -7.42 27.48 13.52
C ASN A 531 -6.70 27.95 12.25
N MET A 532 -7.43 28.32 11.24
CA MET A 532 -6.91 28.81 9.98
C MET A 532 -7.65 30.07 9.58
N LYS A 533 -6.91 31.10 9.23
CA LYS A 533 -7.41 32.34 8.65
C LYS A 533 -6.85 32.49 7.26
N VAL A 534 -7.69 32.41 6.26
CA VAL A 534 -7.34 32.73 4.87
C VAL A 534 -7.77 34.19 4.64
N GLU A 535 -6.83 35.06 4.34
CA GLU A 535 -7.08 36.47 4.06
C GLU A 535 -7.32 36.71 2.59
N GLU A 536 -6.62 35.94 1.74
CA GLU A 536 -6.73 36.07 0.29
C GLU A 536 -6.40 34.74 -0.37
N LEU A 537 -7.32 34.25 -1.20
CA LEU A 537 -7.12 33.10 -2.08
C LEU A 537 -7.59 33.50 -3.48
N ASP A 538 -6.67 33.51 -4.44
CA ASP A 538 -6.93 33.92 -5.82
C ASP A 538 -7.37 32.75 -6.68
N LEU A 539 -8.68 32.52 -6.80
CA LEU A 539 -9.26 31.45 -7.60
C LEU A 539 -9.07 31.65 -9.11
N TYR A 540 -8.92 32.88 -9.57
CA TYR A 540 -8.73 33.19 -10.99
C TYR A 540 -7.31 32.79 -11.44
N ASN A 541 -6.30 33.25 -10.74
CA ASN A 541 -4.92 32.89 -11.05
C ASN A 541 -4.64 31.40 -10.78
N LEU A 542 -5.41 30.76 -9.89
CA LEU A 542 -5.40 29.30 -9.73
C LEU A 542 -6.09 28.54 -10.88
N GLY A 543 -6.81 29.25 -11.77
CA GLY A 543 -7.51 28.66 -12.90
C GLY A 543 -8.81 27.96 -12.53
N ILE A 544 -9.31 28.16 -11.31
CA ILE A 544 -10.58 27.61 -10.81
C ILE A 544 -11.75 28.48 -11.27
N ALA A 545 -11.60 29.80 -11.21
CA ALA A 545 -12.57 30.77 -11.73
C ALA A 545 -12.21 31.17 -13.15
N SER A 546 -13.20 31.33 -14.03
CA SER A 546 -13.02 31.79 -15.42
C SER A 546 -12.77 33.30 -15.52
N GLU A 547 -13.12 34.06 -14.48
CA GLU A 547 -13.00 35.52 -14.37
C GLU A 547 -12.57 35.89 -12.96
N PRO A 548 -11.93 37.04 -12.73
CA PRO A 548 -11.64 37.52 -11.39
C PRO A 548 -12.91 37.70 -10.57
N LEU A 549 -12.87 37.24 -9.32
CA LEU A 549 -13.98 37.44 -8.41
C LEU A 549 -14.11 38.90 -7.99
N GLU A 550 -15.31 39.33 -7.65
CA GLU A 550 -15.63 40.68 -7.17
C GLU A 550 -14.83 41.05 -5.90
N HIS A 551 -14.60 40.03 -5.05
CA HIS A 551 -13.78 40.13 -3.85
C HIS A 551 -12.90 38.88 -3.72
N PRO A 552 -11.71 38.98 -3.12
CA PRO A 552 -10.87 37.82 -2.87
C PRO A 552 -11.57 36.82 -1.94
N VAL A 553 -11.25 35.56 -2.10
CA VAL A 553 -11.77 34.51 -1.20
C VAL A 553 -11.07 34.62 0.15
N ALA A 554 -11.85 34.94 1.18
CA ALA A 554 -11.39 35.02 2.57
C ALA A 554 -12.30 34.21 3.48
N PHE A 555 -11.73 33.49 4.45
CA PHE A 555 -12.48 32.74 5.44
C PHE A 555 -11.67 32.42 6.70
N ASN A 556 -12.37 32.15 7.80
CA ASN A 556 -11.80 31.60 9.02
C ASN A 556 -12.32 30.17 9.21
N LEU A 557 -11.45 29.22 9.51
CA LEU A 557 -11.77 27.83 9.79
C LEU A 557 -11.24 27.47 11.19
N GLY A 558 -12.12 27.02 12.05
CA GLY A 558 -11.77 26.41 13.33
C GLY A 558 -12.21 24.95 13.38
N ALA A 559 -11.30 24.04 13.69
CA ALA A 559 -11.60 22.63 13.90
C ALA A 559 -11.06 22.17 15.26
N GLU A 560 -11.82 21.35 15.94
CA GLU A 560 -11.47 20.75 17.22
C GLU A 560 -11.89 19.27 17.22
N ALA A 561 -10.96 18.38 17.49
CA ALA A 561 -11.21 16.96 17.69
C ALA A 561 -10.79 16.57 19.11
N ARG A 562 -11.66 15.89 19.83
CA ARG A 562 -11.44 15.38 21.18
C ARG A 562 -11.98 13.96 21.31
N ARG A 563 -11.82 13.36 22.49
CA ARG A 563 -12.29 12.02 22.78
C ARG A 563 -13.79 11.79 22.48
N ASP A 564 -14.63 12.78 22.70
CA ASP A 564 -16.09 12.64 22.67
C ASP A 564 -16.76 13.65 21.73
N SER A 565 -15.99 14.46 21.02
CA SER A 565 -16.55 15.51 20.18
C SER A 565 -15.62 15.98 19.09
N ILE A 566 -16.21 16.23 17.94
CA ILE A 566 -15.60 16.91 16.80
C ILE A 566 -16.42 18.14 16.53
N LYS A 567 -15.77 19.28 16.36
CA LYS A 567 -16.39 20.54 15.97
C LYS A 567 -15.58 21.13 14.83
N LEU A 568 -16.30 21.61 13.83
CA LEU A 568 -15.74 22.41 12.74
C LEU A 568 -16.64 23.63 12.57
N ARG A 569 -16.04 24.79 12.46
CA ARG A 569 -16.69 26.05 12.15
C ARG A 569 -15.93 26.76 11.05
N MET A 570 -16.63 27.25 10.06
CA MET A 570 -16.07 28.06 8.99
C MET A 570 -16.94 29.31 8.80
N ASP A 571 -16.32 30.45 8.90
CA ASP A 571 -16.93 31.77 8.69
C ASP A 571 -16.29 32.42 7.46
N ALA A 572 -17.09 32.81 6.47
CA ALA A 572 -16.62 33.43 5.23
C ALA A 572 -17.60 34.48 4.74
N GLY A 573 -17.39 35.74 5.09
CA GLY A 573 -18.35 36.81 4.84
C GLY A 573 -19.65 36.57 5.61
N ASP A 574 -20.77 36.44 4.91
CA ASP A 574 -22.07 36.11 5.48
C ASP A 574 -22.38 34.60 5.48
N MET A 575 -21.39 33.76 5.15
CA MET A 575 -21.50 32.33 5.23
C MET A 575 -20.99 31.83 6.59
N ASP A 576 -21.82 31.04 7.29
CA ASP A 576 -21.45 30.30 8.52
C ASP A 576 -21.73 28.81 8.31
N LEU A 577 -20.68 28.01 8.42
CA LEU A 577 -20.74 26.56 8.42
C LEU A 577 -20.36 26.02 9.79
N GLN A 578 -21.21 25.21 10.37
CA GLN A 578 -20.97 24.50 11.62
C GLN A 578 -21.19 23.02 11.45
N PHE A 579 -20.20 22.22 11.82
CA PHE A 579 -20.31 20.78 11.93
C PHE A 579 -19.97 20.32 13.34
N ARG A 580 -20.71 19.36 13.85
CA ARG A 580 -20.50 18.76 15.17
C ARG A 580 -20.77 17.27 15.12
N ALA A 581 -19.88 16.45 15.70
CA ALA A 581 -20.10 15.04 15.93
C ALA A 581 -19.80 14.68 17.38
N ARG A 582 -20.45 13.61 17.88
CA ARG A 582 -20.26 13.08 19.24
C ARG A 582 -19.57 11.74 19.16
N SER A 583 -18.29 11.77 18.90
CA SER A 583 -17.41 10.60 18.77
C SER A 583 -15.96 11.06 18.68
N THR A 584 -15.00 10.14 18.68
CA THR A 584 -13.66 10.40 18.17
C THR A 584 -13.70 10.55 16.64
N LEU A 585 -12.61 11.06 16.05
CA LEU A 585 -12.50 11.15 14.59
C LEU A 585 -12.46 9.76 13.95
N GLU A 586 -11.74 8.85 14.55
CA GLU A 586 -11.60 7.45 14.09
C GLU A 586 -12.95 6.73 14.12
N GLU A 587 -13.73 6.93 15.19
CA GLU A 587 -15.08 6.37 15.30
C GLU A 587 -16.02 6.96 14.25
N LEU A 588 -15.95 8.28 14.01
CA LEU A 588 -16.76 8.96 13.01
C LEU A 588 -16.47 8.40 11.61
N LEU A 589 -15.19 8.30 11.24
CA LEU A 589 -14.78 7.74 9.96
C LEU A 589 -15.19 6.27 9.83
N GLY A 590 -14.89 5.45 10.85
CA GLY A 590 -15.24 4.02 10.85
C GLY A 590 -16.76 3.76 10.81
N GLN A 591 -17.58 4.60 11.45
CA GLN A 591 -19.04 4.51 11.34
C GLN A 591 -19.53 4.93 9.94
N SER A 592 -18.92 5.96 9.36
CA SER A 592 -19.24 6.41 8.00
C SER A 592 -18.90 5.34 6.97
N ASP A 593 -17.76 4.69 7.09
CA ASP A 593 -17.35 3.59 6.19
C ASP A 593 -18.29 2.39 6.32
N LYS A 594 -18.66 2.02 7.54
CA LYS A 594 -19.64 0.94 7.79
C LYS A 594 -21.01 1.28 7.21
N PHE A 595 -21.45 2.53 7.34
CA PHE A 595 -22.71 2.98 6.77
C PHE A 595 -22.70 2.87 5.25
N VAL A 596 -21.65 3.36 4.59
CA VAL A 596 -21.50 3.26 3.14
C VAL A 596 -21.47 1.80 2.68
N ALA A 597 -20.70 0.95 3.35
CA ALA A 597 -20.61 -0.47 3.01
C ALA A 597 -21.96 -1.20 3.13
N ILE A 598 -22.72 -0.95 4.24
CA ILE A 598 -24.03 -1.55 4.43
C ILE A 598 -25.04 -1.01 3.41
N LEU A 599 -25.01 0.31 3.15
CA LEU A 599 -25.90 0.93 2.17
C LEU A 599 -25.64 0.37 0.76
N THR A 600 -24.37 0.28 0.34
CA THR A 600 -23.99 -0.29 -0.97
C THR A 600 -24.50 -1.71 -1.11
N LYS A 601 -24.25 -2.55 -0.11
CA LYS A 601 -24.73 -3.94 -0.10
C LYS A 601 -26.27 -4.03 -0.20
N GLN A 602 -26.99 -3.20 0.56
CA GLN A 602 -28.45 -3.20 0.54
C GLN A 602 -29.04 -2.68 -0.79
N ILE A 603 -28.34 -1.73 -1.43
CA ILE A 603 -28.69 -1.28 -2.80
C ILE A 603 -28.51 -2.42 -3.80
N GLU A 604 -27.43 -3.17 -3.72
CA GLU A 604 -27.19 -4.35 -4.56
C GLU A 604 -28.24 -5.43 -4.35
N GLU A 605 -28.62 -5.66 -3.09
CA GLU A 605 -29.69 -6.60 -2.69
C GLU A 605 -31.09 -6.06 -3.00
N ARG A 606 -31.22 -4.79 -3.39
CA ARG A 606 -32.48 -4.07 -3.66
C ARG A 606 -33.48 -4.11 -2.51
N ARG A 607 -32.97 -4.15 -1.30
CA ARG A 607 -33.73 -4.15 -0.06
C ARG A 607 -33.08 -3.27 0.97
N LEU A 608 -33.81 -2.29 1.49
CA LEU A 608 -33.30 -1.37 2.50
C LEU A 608 -33.78 -1.74 3.90
N ASP A 609 -32.85 -2.16 4.76
CA ASP A 609 -33.11 -2.32 6.19
C ASP A 609 -32.77 -1.01 6.90
N HIS A 610 -33.77 -0.17 7.09
CA HIS A 610 -33.63 1.12 7.76
C HIS A 610 -33.15 1.00 9.21
N ALA A 611 -33.50 -0.08 9.91
CA ALA A 611 -33.08 -0.31 11.28
C ALA A 611 -31.57 -0.61 11.34
N ALA A 612 -31.07 -1.50 10.47
CA ALA A 612 -29.66 -1.81 10.36
C ALA A 612 -28.82 -0.59 9.93
N LEU A 613 -29.30 0.19 8.96
CA LEU A 613 -28.63 1.42 8.52
C LEU A 613 -28.52 2.43 9.66
N ARG A 614 -29.60 2.59 10.45
CA ARG A 614 -29.60 3.53 11.57
C ARG A 614 -28.63 3.16 12.67
N GLN A 615 -28.42 1.88 12.96
CA GLN A 615 -27.52 1.42 14.02
C GLN A 615 -26.07 1.86 13.78
N VAL A 616 -25.67 2.01 12.53
CA VAL A 616 -24.31 2.41 12.16
C VAL A 616 -24.17 3.91 11.86
N LEU A 617 -25.25 4.67 11.93
CA LEU A 617 -25.19 6.12 11.68
C LEU A 617 -24.32 6.84 12.71
N PRO A 618 -23.40 7.71 12.27
CA PRO A 618 -22.70 8.59 13.18
C PRO A 618 -23.64 9.61 13.83
N SER A 619 -23.36 9.96 15.08
CA SER A 619 -24.04 11.04 15.76
C SER A 619 -23.45 12.39 15.38
N ALA A 620 -23.87 12.93 14.24
CA ALA A 620 -23.32 14.14 13.65
C ALA A 620 -24.42 15.11 13.19
N GLY A 621 -24.07 16.38 13.09
CA GLY A 621 -24.91 17.40 12.54
C GLY A 621 -24.15 18.52 11.86
N MET A 622 -24.70 19.07 10.79
CA MET A 622 -24.15 20.17 10.02
C MET A 622 -25.22 21.26 9.82
N GLN A 623 -24.81 22.50 9.96
CA GLN A 623 -25.59 23.67 9.62
C GLN A 623 -24.75 24.60 8.75
N LEU A 624 -25.32 25.02 7.63
CA LEU A 624 -24.70 26.00 6.73
C LEU A 624 -25.74 27.08 6.41
N THR A 625 -25.37 28.32 6.57
CA THR A 625 -26.13 29.48 6.11
C THR A 625 -25.20 30.35 5.25
N ALA A 626 -25.70 30.88 4.15
CA ALA A 626 -24.96 31.76 3.27
C ALA A 626 -25.89 32.77 2.61
N GLY A 627 -25.48 34.03 2.54
CA GLY A 627 -26.19 35.07 1.81
C GLY A 627 -25.45 35.43 0.49
N GLN A 628 -25.37 36.68 0.16
CA GLN A 628 -24.83 37.17 -1.10
C GLN A 628 -23.33 37.59 -1.00
N ALA A 629 -22.86 37.83 0.23
CA ALA A 629 -21.56 38.41 0.50
C ALA A 629 -20.58 37.36 1.04
N ASN A 630 -20.27 36.32 0.25
CA ASN A 630 -19.37 35.25 0.58
C ASN A 630 -18.68 34.71 -0.68
N PRO A 631 -17.55 34.02 -0.53
CA PRO A 631 -16.79 33.49 -1.66
C PRO A 631 -17.58 32.58 -2.60
N VAL A 632 -18.49 31.75 -2.08
CA VAL A 632 -19.34 30.88 -2.89
C VAL A 632 -20.27 31.70 -3.77
N SER A 633 -20.91 32.74 -3.20
CA SER A 633 -21.78 33.63 -3.95
C SER A 633 -21.02 34.45 -5.01
N TYR A 634 -19.81 34.90 -4.70
CA TYR A 634 -18.94 35.56 -5.69
C TYR A 634 -18.57 34.65 -6.83
N PHE A 635 -18.19 33.41 -6.54
CA PHE A 635 -17.88 32.40 -7.57
C PHE A 635 -19.11 32.07 -8.42
N LEU A 636 -20.28 31.89 -7.83
CA LEU A 636 -21.52 31.60 -8.57
C LEU A 636 -21.96 32.77 -9.47
N LYS A 637 -21.68 34.02 -9.06
CA LYS A 637 -21.94 35.20 -9.90
C LYS A 637 -21.19 35.14 -11.24
N THR A 638 -19.97 34.57 -11.29
CA THR A 638 -19.22 34.37 -12.54
C THR A 638 -19.89 33.37 -13.49
N LYS A 639 -20.83 32.58 -13.00
CA LYS A 639 -21.67 31.62 -13.75
C LYS A 639 -23.09 32.13 -13.93
N ASN A 640 -23.35 33.41 -13.75
CA ASN A 640 -24.69 34.03 -13.76
C ASN A 640 -25.71 33.41 -12.79
N ILE A 641 -25.22 32.80 -11.72
CA ILE A 641 -26.06 32.23 -10.66
C ILE A 641 -26.02 33.16 -9.45
N ARG A 642 -27.18 33.57 -8.95
CA ARG A 642 -27.36 34.42 -7.76
C ARG A 642 -28.48 33.88 -6.89
N PHE A 643 -28.37 34.07 -5.60
CA PHE A 643 -29.44 33.76 -4.65
C PHE A 643 -29.46 34.78 -3.52
N ASN A 644 -30.56 34.88 -2.81
CA ASN A 644 -30.67 35.80 -1.66
C ASN A 644 -30.08 35.17 -0.41
N ASP A 645 -30.49 33.95 -0.10
CA ASP A 645 -29.97 33.17 1.00
C ASP A 645 -30.02 31.66 0.70
N PHE A 646 -29.12 30.94 1.29
CA PHE A 646 -29.04 29.50 1.30
C PHE A 646 -29.00 28.99 2.74
N THR A 647 -29.76 27.96 3.02
CA THR A 647 -29.76 27.32 4.33
C THR A 647 -29.66 25.79 4.16
N LEU A 648 -28.78 25.15 4.94
CA LEU A 648 -28.70 23.69 5.05
C LEU A 648 -28.64 23.31 6.53
N ARG A 649 -29.49 22.39 6.94
CA ARG A 649 -29.43 21.73 8.24
C ARG A 649 -29.48 20.23 8.02
N PHE A 650 -28.48 19.53 8.51
CA PHE A 650 -28.39 18.09 8.40
C PHE A 650 -28.01 17.49 9.76
N GLY A 651 -28.58 16.35 10.10
CA GLY A 651 -28.25 15.62 11.31
C GLY A 651 -28.51 14.13 11.14
N SER A 652 -27.67 13.35 11.75
CA SER A 652 -27.78 11.90 11.80
C SER A 652 -27.53 11.41 13.22
N THR A 653 -28.33 10.46 13.66
CA THR A 653 -28.09 9.70 14.90
C THR A 653 -28.75 8.33 14.78
N PRO A 654 -28.25 7.31 15.47
CA PRO A 654 -28.91 6.00 15.54
C PRO A 654 -30.36 6.07 15.99
N ALA A 655 -30.64 6.96 16.95
CA ALA A 655 -32.00 7.11 17.52
C ALA A 655 -33.01 7.82 16.61
N ARG A 656 -32.56 8.80 15.82
CA ARG A 656 -33.46 9.66 15.00
C ARG A 656 -33.30 9.40 13.50
N GLY A 657 -32.34 8.58 13.07
CA GLY A 657 -32.05 8.40 11.66
C GLY A 657 -31.41 9.65 11.02
N ILE A 658 -31.50 9.73 9.72
CA ILE A 658 -31.02 10.85 8.89
C ILE A 658 -32.15 11.89 8.82
N ASN A 659 -31.83 13.14 9.09
CA ASN A 659 -32.74 14.27 8.94
C ASN A 659 -31.98 15.42 8.30
N GLY A 660 -32.52 15.94 7.23
CA GLY A 660 -31.87 17.03 6.50
C GLY A 660 -32.89 17.95 5.85
N ARG A 661 -32.57 19.23 5.81
CA ARG A 661 -33.35 20.23 5.07
C ARG A 661 -32.40 21.26 4.49
N THR A 662 -32.56 21.56 3.23
CA THR A 662 -31.91 22.69 2.55
C THR A 662 -32.94 23.55 1.85
N ALA A 663 -32.68 24.84 1.77
CA ALA A 663 -33.49 25.78 1.03
C ALA A 663 -32.60 26.86 0.42
N VAL A 664 -32.94 27.28 -0.77
CA VAL A 664 -32.38 28.42 -1.50
C VAL A 664 -33.52 29.39 -1.79
N HIS A 665 -33.35 30.62 -1.41
CA HIS A 665 -34.36 31.67 -1.66
C HIS A 665 -33.84 32.67 -2.68
N GLY A 666 -34.73 33.12 -3.59
CA GLY A 666 -34.44 34.13 -4.60
C GLY A 666 -33.35 33.69 -5.60
N LEU A 667 -33.39 32.40 -6.00
CA LEU A 667 -32.45 31.82 -6.97
C LEU A 667 -32.69 32.44 -8.36
N ARG A 668 -31.62 32.96 -8.95
CA ARG A 668 -31.59 33.46 -10.33
C ARG A 668 -30.49 32.73 -11.10
N VAL A 669 -30.86 32.16 -12.19
CA VAL A 669 -29.96 31.47 -13.13
C VAL A 669 -30.23 32.07 -14.50
N ASP A 670 -29.28 32.86 -15.03
CA ASP A 670 -29.47 33.69 -16.21
C ASP A 670 -30.74 34.55 -16.12
N SER A 671 -31.73 34.28 -16.97
CA SER A 671 -33.03 34.98 -16.98
C SER A 671 -34.08 34.33 -16.09
N LEU A 672 -33.82 33.13 -15.58
CA LEU A 672 -34.75 32.35 -14.75
C LEU A 672 -34.75 32.86 -13.32
N GLN A 673 -35.90 33.11 -12.75
CA GLN A 673 -36.07 33.53 -11.36
C GLN A 673 -37.01 32.57 -10.59
N LEU A 674 -36.46 31.94 -9.52
CA LEU A 674 -37.16 31.04 -8.61
C LEU A 674 -37.16 31.61 -7.19
N ASP A 675 -38.33 31.68 -6.56
CA ASP A 675 -38.40 32.30 -5.23
C ASP A 675 -37.86 31.36 -4.14
N THR A 676 -38.18 30.07 -4.20
CA THR A 676 -37.72 29.08 -3.22
C THR A 676 -37.49 27.75 -3.91
N VAL A 677 -36.32 27.19 -3.72
CA VAL A 677 -35.98 25.80 -4.06
C VAL A 677 -35.61 25.11 -2.77
N PHE A 678 -36.20 23.96 -2.47
CA PHE A 678 -35.90 23.23 -1.24
C PHE A 678 -35.79 21.74 -1.44
N PHE A 679 -35.04 21.10 -0.53
CA PHE A 679 -34.96 19.66 -0.38
C PHE A 679 -35.00 19.29 1.10
N ALA A 680 -35.72 18.22 1.45
CA ALA A 680 -35.74 17.66 2.79
C ALA A 680 -35.69 16.15 2.75
N VAL A 681 -35.00 15.56 3.71
CA VAL A 681 -34.96 14.13 3.95
C VAL A 681 -35.24 13.82 5.41
N LYS A 682 -35.98 12.77 5.67
CA LYS A 682 -36.29 12.31 7.02
C LYS A 682 -36.38 10.78 7.02
N GLN A 683 -35.57 10.13 7.85
CA GLN A 683 -35.56 8.69 8.03
C GLN A 683 -36.19 8.33 9.38
N ASP A 684 -37.11 7.39 9.40
CA ASP A 684 -37.59 6.72 10.60
C ASP A 684 -37.13 5.25 10.65
N THR A 685 -37.74 4.38 11.44
CA THR A 685 -37.39 2.98 11.61
C THR A 685 -37.77 2.11 10.43
N SER A 686 -38.70 2.54 9.59
CA SER A 686 -39.30 1.72 8.53
C SER A 686 -39.19 2.35 7.15
N ARG A 687 -38.85 3.63 7.05
CA ARG A 687 -38.85 4.37 5.79
C ARG A 687 -37.94 5.59 5.79
N MET A 688 -37.58 6.02 4.59
CA MET A 688 -36.96 7.32 4.34
C MET A 688 -37.92 8.16 3.48
N MET A 689 -38.28 9.35 3.96
CA MET A 689 -39.09 10.32 3.26
C MET A 689 -38.18 11.37 2.63
N LEU A 690 -38.43 11.68 1.37
CA LEU A 690 -37.76 12.71 0.59
C LEU A 690 -38.81 13.73 0.16
N GLN A 691 -38.47 14.99 0.23
CA GLN A 691 -39.30 16.06 -0.29
C GLN A 691 -38.41 17.12 -0.95
N SER A 692 -38.69 17.46 -2.18
CA SER A 692 -38.01 18.52 -2.91
C SER A 692 -39.07 19.39 -3.61
N GLY A 693 -38.75 20.62 -3.94
CA GLY A 693 -39.66 21.42 -4.72
C GLY A 693 -39.17 22.81 -5.04
N VAL A 694 -39.92 23.43 -5.94
CA VAL A 694 -39.79 24.81 -6.36
C VAL A 694 -41.11 25.51 -6.09
N ILE A 695 -41.03 26.66 -5.42
CA ILE A 695 -42.22 27.50 -5.10
C ILE A 695 -41.93 28.89 -5.59
N ASN A 696 -42.75 29.36 -6.51
CA ASN A 696 -42.83 30.75 -6.92
C ASN A 696 -44.11 31.38 -6.37
N GLY A 697 -43.94 32.36 -5.54
CA GLY A 697 -45.06 33.05 -4.87
C GLY A 697 -45.75 34.10 -5.74
N PRO A 698 -46.84 34.72 -5.25
CA PRO A 698 -47.59 35.71 -6.01
C PRO A 698 -46.80 36.96 -6.42
N LYS A 699 -45.64 37.18 -5.83
CA LYS A 699 -44.75 38.32 -6.18
C LYS A 699 -43.70 37.97 -7.19
N ASN A 700 -43.64 36.71 -7.63
CA ASN A 700 -42.67 36.33 -8.66
C ASN A 700 -42.97 37.05 -9.97
N PRO A 701 -42.00 37.74 -10.60
CA PRO A 701 -42.25 38.55 -11.80
C PRO A 701 -42.50 37.73 -13.06
N GLN A 702 -42.20 36.43 -13.05
CA GLN A 702 -42.32 35.57 -14.21
C GLN A 702 -43.55 34.66 -14.09
N PHE A 703 -43.56 33.74 -13.16
CA PHE A 703 -44.56 32.69 -13.05
C PHE A 703 -44.86 32.36 -11.60
N VAL A 704 -46.14 32.16 -11.28
CA VAL A 704 -46.60 31.72 -9.95
C VAL A 704 -46.96 30.24 -10.02
N PHE A 705 -46.25 29.38 -9.29
CA PHE A 705 -46.54 27.97 -9.24
C PHE A 705 -45.89 27.32 -8.00
N ARG A 706 -46.31 26.09 -7.71
CA ARG A 706 -45.68 25.19 -6.74
C ARG A 706 -45.46 23.83 -7.40
N SER A 707 -44.21 23.43 -7.54
CA SER A 707 -43.85 22.09 -7.99
C SER A 707 -43.18 21.36 -6.83
N THR A 708 -43.67 20.20 -6.47
CA THR A 708 -43.11 19.37 -5.39
C THR A 708 -42.90 17.94 -5.87
N LEU A 709 -41.75 17.37 -5.47
CA LEU A 709 -41.41 15.99 -5.62
C LEU A 709 -41.36 15.37 -4.21
N THR A 710 -42.19 14.38 -3.97
CA THR A 710 -42.20 13.63 -2.71
C THR A 710 -41.82 12.19 -2.97
N GLY A 711 -40.96 11.64 -2.10
CA GLY A 711 -40.51 10.26 -2.19
C GLY A 711 -40.65 9.57 -0.84
N GLU A 712 -40.98 8.31 -0.86
CA GLU A 712 -40.99 7.43 0.29
C GLU A 712 -40.29 6.12 -0.09
N ILE A 713 -39.19 5.81 0.60
CA ILE A 713 -38.43 4.58 0.39
C ILE A 713 -38.62 3.72 1.63
N ARG A 714 -39.33 2.58 1.47
CA ARG A 714 -39.55 1.57 2.49
C ARG A 714 -38.56 0.42 2.30
N SER A 715 -38.71 -0.62 3.07
CA SER A 715 -37.80 -1.78 2.96
C SER A 715 -37.90 -2.56 1.66
N GLU A 716 -39.09 -2.63 1.06
CA GLU A 716 -39.39 -3.46 -0.10
C GLU A 716 -40.03 -2.68 -1.26
N ASP A 717 -40.28 -1.40 -1.11
CA ASP A 717 -40.81 -0.55 -2.17
C ASP A 717 -40.36 0.90 -2.02
N ALA A 718 -40.41 1.63 -3.12
CA ALA A 718 -40.15 3.06 -3.16
C ALA A 718 -41.24 3.72 -3.99
N GLU A 719 -41.74 4.82 -3.48
CA GLU A 719 -42.73 5.64 -4.13
C GLU A 719 -42.20 7.06 -4.37
N LEU A 720 -42.37 7.57 -5.56
CA LEU A 720 -42.00 8.92 -5.95
C LEU A 720 -43.19 9.61 -6.62
N THR A 721 -43.55 10.82 -6.18
CA THR A 721 -44.69 11.57 -6.72
C THR A 721 -44.28 12.99 -7.02
N VAL A 722 -44.59 13.46 -8.21
CA VAL A 722 -44.49 14.86 -8.65
C VAL A 722 -45.87 15.49 -8.60
N ASN A 723 -45.95 16.66 -7.99
CA ASN A 723 -47.17 17.46 -7.97
C ASN A 723 -46.83 18.90 -8.37
N TYR A 724 -47.41 19.36 -9.46
CA TYR A 724 -47.33 20.74 -9.94
C TYR A 724 -48.68 21.39 -9.83
N VAL A 725 -48.72 22.55 -9.20
CA VAL A 725 -49.94 23.38 -9.03
C VAL A 725 -49.63 24.79 -9.54
N ASP A 726 -50.45 25.31 -10.41
CA ASP A 726 -50.29 26.64 -10.99
C ASP A 726 -50.66 27.78 -10.02
N GLY A 727 -50.53 29.04 -10.48
CA GLY A 727 -50.90 30.26 -9.70
C GLY A 727 -52.37 30.41 -9.42
N LYS A 728 -53.26 29.69 -10.11
CA LYS A 728 -54.72 29.68 -9.88
C LYS A 728 -55.14 28.58 -8.92
N GLY A 729 -54.21 27.72 -8.48
CA GLY A 729 -54.48 26.59 -7.59
C GLY A 729 -54.95 25.35 -8.34
N GLN A 730 -54.81 25.28 -9.68
CA GLN A 730 -55.15 24.13 -10.48
C GLN A 730 -53.97 23.17 -10.54
N THR A 731 -54.22 21.86 -10.41
CA THR A 731 -53.22 20.83 -10.54
C THR A 731 -52.90 20.57 -12.01
N GLY A 732 -51.72 20.91 -12.46
CA GLY A 732 -51.25 20.68 -13.83
C GLY A 732 -50.55 19.34 -14.01
N VAL A 733 -49.84 18.87 -12.97
CA VAL A 733 -49.25 17.52 -12.94
C VAL A 733 -49.43 16.91 -11.55
N LEU A 734 -49.97 15.71 -11.52
CA LEU A 734 -49.95 14.82 -10.37
C LEU A 734 -49.65 13.42 -10.88
N PHE A 735 -48.41 13.05 -10.76
CA PHE A 735 -47.90 11.80 -11.33
C PHE A 735 -46.83 11.18 -10.44
N GLY A 736 -46.86 9.91 -10.25
CA GLY A 736 -45.90 9.20 -9.45
C GLY A 736 -45.64 7.80 -9.96
N VAL A 737 -44.65 7.19 -9.34
CA VAL A 737 -44.20 5.81 -9.60
C VAL A 737 -43.98 5.09 -8.29
N ASN A 738 -44.57 3.92 -8.13
CA ASN A 738 -44.24 2.97 -7.08
C ASN A 738 -43.37 1.91 -7.66
N ALA A 739 -42.19 1.69 -7.11
CA ALA A 739 -41.19 0.74 -7.53
C ALA A 739 -41.02 -0.38 -6.49
N ARG A 740 -41.15 -1.64 -6.89
CA ARG A 740 -40.94 -2.82 -6.05
C ARG A 740 -39.96 -3.79 -6.69
N PRO A 741 -38.89 -4.20 -5.99
CA PRO A 741 -38.05 -5.30 -6.44
C PRO A 741 -38.84 -6.61 -6.37
N LEU A 742 -38.69 -7.45 -7.40
CA LEU A 742 -39.23 -8.80 -7.46
C LEU A 742 -38.09 -9.79 -7.54
N THR A 743 -38.03 -10.70 -6.58
CA THR A 743 -36.97 -11.71 -6.48
C THR A 743 -37.35 -13.03 -7.10
N GLU A 744 -38.65 -13.37 -7.17
CA GLU A 744 -39.19 -14.58 -7.86
C GLU A 744 -40.66 -14.41 -8.22
N GLY A 745 -41.10 -15.01 -9.35
CA GLY A 745 -42.51 -15.25 -9.60
C GLY A 745 -43.22 -14.36 -10.59
N HIS A 746 -42.89 -14.40 -11.82
CA HIS A 746 -43.71 -14.15 -13.05
C HIS A 746 -43.03 -14.76 -14.25
N GLY A 747 -42.22 -15.83 -14.04
CA GLY A 747 -41.51 -16.53 -15.13
C GLY A 747 -40.41 -15.74 -15.82
N LYS A 748 -40.03 -14.54 -15.29
CA LYS A 748 -39.13 -13.59 -15.97
C LYS A 748 -37.83 -13.24 -15.17
N GLY A 749 -37.60 -13.89 -14.01
CA GLY A 749 -36.39 -13.66 -13.20
C GLY A 749 -36.43 -12.37 -12.35
N ASN A 750 -35.29 -11.97 -11.77
CA ASN A 750 -35.18 -10.84 -10.88
C ASN A 750 -35.28 -9.49 -11.61
N GLY A 751 -36.01 -8.54 -11.05
CA GLY A 751 -36.22 -7.22 -11.65
C GLY A 751 -36.88 -6.23 -10.71
N VAL A 752 -37.36 -5.11 -11.26
CA VAL A 752 -38.15 -4.09 -10.56
C VAL A 752 -39.47 -3.90 -11.26
N LEU A 753 -40.56 -4.01 -10.50
CA LEU A 753 -41.89 -3.68 -10.97
C LEU A 753 -42.20 -2.23 -10.64
N LEU A 754 -42.55 -1.45 -11.65
CA LEU A 754 -43.03 -0.08 -11.54
C LEU A 754 -44.53 -0.02 -11.79
N ASN A 755 -45.24 0.67 -10.94
CA ASN A 755 -46.65 1.03 -11.16
C ASN A 755 -46.77 2.53 -11.10
N LEU A 756 -47.57 3.13 -11.98
CA LEU A 756 -47.85 4.54 -11.98
C LEU A 756 -48.90 4.87 -10.92
N THR A 757 -48.74 6.02 -10.27
CA THR A 757 -49.66 6.52 -9.19
C THR A 757 -50.00 7.97 -9.42
N PRO A 758 -51.15 8.50 -8.94
CA PRO A 758 -52.30 7.76 -8.41
C PRO A 758 -53.06 6.99 -9.49
N ALA A 759 -54.18 6.36 -9.13
CA ALA A 759 -55.01 5.66 -10.10
C ALA A 759 -55.56 6.58 -11.20
N GLU A 760 -55.72 7.86 -10.90
CA GLU A 760 -56.09 8.93 -11.85
C GLU A 760 -54.97 9.99 -11.88
N PRO A 761 -53.85 9.76 -12.61
CA PRO A 761 -52.81 10.75 -12.75
C PRO A 761 -53.28 11.98 -13.51
N VAL A 762 -52.72 13.14 -13.18
CA VAL A 762 -52.97 14.40 -13.90
C VAL A 762 -51.69 14.74 -14.70
N ILE A 763 -51.82 14.94 -15.99
CA ILE A 763 -50.73 15.37 -16.88
C ILE A 763 -51.27 16.53 -17.73
N ALA A 764 -50.58 17.66 -17.76
CA ALA A 764 -50.96 18.84 -18.52
C ALA A 764 -52.43 19.28 -18.24
N TYR A 765 -52.76 19.33 -16.94
CA TYR A 765 -54.11 19.69 -16.42
C TYR A 765 -55.24 18.72 -16.76
N ARG A 766 -54.91 17.57 -17.42
CA ARG A 766 -55.84 16.53 -17.79
C ARG A 766 -55.76 15.36 -16.85
N LYS A 767 -56.91 14.83 -16.44
CA LYS A 767 -56.99 13.58 -15.70
C LYS A 767 -56.93 12.42 -16.73
N PHE A 768 -56.13 11.45 -16.35
CA PHE A 768 -56.06 10.18 -17.10
C PHE A 768 -56.60 9.05 -16.24
N HIS A 769 -57.06 8.01 -16.87
CA HIS A 769 -57.42 6.75 -16.24
C HIS A 769 -56.79 5.59 -16.99
N PHE A 770 -56.45 4.53 -16.29
CA PHE A 770 -55.85 3.37 -16.87
C PHE A 770 -56.93 2.46 -17.49
N VAL A 771 -56.76 2.05 -18.74
CA VAL A 771 -57.63 1.13 -19.42
C VAL A 771 -57.34 -0.29 -18.92
N ASP A 772 -58.41 -1.01 -18.48
CA ASP A 772 -58.34 -2.43 -18.05
C ASP A 772 -57.24 -2.69 -16.99
N ASN A 773 -56.94 -1.75 -16.09
CA ASN A 773 -55.85 -1.82 -15.11
C ASN A 773 -54.48 -2.02 -15.75
N SER A 774 -54.24 -1.59 -16.95
CA SER A 774 -52.94 -1.61 -17.65
C SER A 774 -52.00 -0.55 -17.08
N ASN A 775 -51.34 -0.88 -15.99
CA ASN A 775 -50.51 0.03 -15.23
C ASN A 775 -49.32 -0.67 -14.62
N TRP A 776 -48.37 -1.15 -15.45
CA TRP A 776 -47.16 -1.68 -14.93
C TRP A 776 -45.99 -1.66 -15.96
N ILE A 777 -44.80 -1.47 -15.47
CA ILE A 777 -43.53 -1.62 -16.18
C ILE A 777 -42.65 -2.55 -15.36
N TYR A 778 -42.09 -3.59 -15.96
CA TYR A 778 -41.17 -4.51 -15.35
C TYR A 778 -39.79 -4.34 -15.94
N LEU A 779 -38.84 -3.87 -15.11
CA LEU A 779 -37.43 -3.72 -15.48
C LEU A 779 -36.66 -4.95 -15.03
N HIS A 780 -36.23 -5.77 -15.96
CA HIS A 780 -35.46 -6.96 -15.67
C HIS A 780 -33.99 -6.64 -15.44
N ASN A 781 -33.25 -7.46 -14.65
CA ASN A 781 -31.83 -7.24 -14.31
C ASN A 781 -30.89 -7.18 -15.53
N ASN A 782 -31.26 -7.80 -16.64
CA ASN A 782 -30.51 -7.76 -17.90
C ASN A 782 -30.85 -6.53 -18.77
N MET A 783 -31.40 -5.47 -18.18
CA MET A 783 -31.85 -4.25 -18.87
C MET A 783 -33.05 -4.43 -19.83
N ARG A 784 -33.74 -5.55 -19.78
CA ARG A 784 -34.99 -5.74 -20.57
C ARG A 784 -36.13 -5.04 -19.86
N VAL A 785 -37.00 -4.41 -20.68
CA VAL A 785 -38.20 -3.70 -20.20
C VAL A 785 -39.44 -4.41 -20.76
N TYR A 786 -40.35 -4.79 -19.89
CA TYR A 786 -41.68 -5.22 -20.24
C TYR A 786 -42.65 -4.22 -19.69
N ALA A 787 -43.58 -3.73 -20.49
CA ALA A 787 -44.53 -2.73 -20.11
C ALA A 787 -45.94 -3.09 -20.55
N ASN A 788 -46.90 -2.66 -19.76
CA ASN A 788 -48.30 -2.61 -20.13
C ASN A 788 -48.92 -1.37 -19.47
N ILE A 789 -48.73 -0.24 -20.11
CA ILE A 789 -49.35 1.04 -19.75
C ILE A 789 -50.36 1.38 -20.86
N ASP A 790 -51.59 1.62 -20.49
CA ASP A 790 -52.61 2.11 -21.40
C ASP A 790 -53.45 3.09 -20.63
N MET A 791 -53.33 4.37 -20.95
CA MET A 791 -54.04 5.43 -20.24
C MET A 791 -54.64 6.45 -21.22
N ASP A 792 -55.88 6.77 -20.98
CA ASP A 792 -56.68 7.72 -21.76
C ASP A 792 -57.20 8.86 -20.89
N SER A 793 -57.39 10.01 -21.51
CA SER A 793 -58.09 11.16 -20.92
C SER A 793 -59.42 11.35 -21.61
N ASP A 794 -60.32 12.09 -20.94
CA ASP A 794 -61.68 12.37 -21.46
C ASP A 794 -61.69 13.04 -22.85
N ASN A 795 -60.56 13.62 -23.30
CA ASN A 795 -60.45 14.35 -24.56
C ASN A 795 -59.86 13.47 -25.71
N GLY A 796 -59.69 12.18 -25.47
CA GLY A 796 -59.05 11.27 -26.45
C GLY A 796 -57.53 11.41 -26.58
N LEU A 797 -56.88 12.15 -25.65
CA LEU A 797 -55.44 12.09 -25.49
C LEU A 797 -55.08 10.75 -24.84
N GLY A 798 -54.31 9.95 -25.49
CA GLY A 798 -53.90 8.63 -25.03
C GLY A 798 -52.37 8.46 -24.96
N PHE A 799 -51.93 7.70 -23.98
CA PHE A 799 -50.54 7.21 -23.90
C PHE A 799 -50.55 5.69 -23.73
N ARG A 800 -49.91 5.00 -24.64
CA ARG A 800 -49.79 3.55 -24.61
C ARG A 800 -48.33 3.13 -24.68
N MET A 801 -47.91 2.22 -23.81
CA MET A 801 -46.59 1.62 -23.82
C MET A 801 -46.77 0.13 -23.54
N GLN A 802 -46.59 -0.71 -24.56
CA GLN A 802 -46.91 -2.12 -24.49
C GLN A 802 -45.75 -2.96 -25.06
N SER A 803 -45.39 -4.01 -24.34
CA SER A 803 -44.51 -5.04 -24.84
C SER A 803 -45.32 -6.11 -25.55
N ASP A 804 -44.87 -6.57 -26.73
CA ASP A 804 -45.50 -7.66 -27.43
C ASP A 804 -45.33 -8.99 -26.67
N LYS A 805 -46.43 -9.52 -26.16
CA LYS A 805 -46.47 -10.77 -25.39
C LYS A 805 -46.31 -12.02 -26.25
N ASN A 806 -46.57 -11.90 -27.57
CA ASN A 806 -46.54 -12.99 -28.51
C ASN A 806 -45.20 -13.18 -29.19
N ASP A 807 -44.32 -12.21 -29.06
CA ASP A 807 -42.97 -12.28 -29.62
C ASP A 807 -42.05 -13.14 -28.75
N SER A 808 -41.81 -14.36 -29.15
CA SER A 808 -40.87 -15.30 -28.45
C SER A 808 -39.45 -15.26 -29.02
N ILE A 809 -39.24 -14.50 -30.12
CA ILE A 809 -37.96 -14.47 -30.83
C ILE A 809 -37.12 -13.30 -30.39
N SER A 810 -37.72 -12.13 -30.19
CA SER A 810 -37.04 -10.92 -29.79
C SER A 810 -36.67 -10.94 -28.31
N LEU A 811 -35.51 -10.38 -27.99
CA LEU A 811 -35.14 -10.12 -26.61
C LEU A 811 -36.04 -9.04 -25.99
N GLN A 812 -36.43 -8.07 -26.82
CA GLN A 812 -37.32 -6.98 -26.44
C GLN A 812 -38.11 -6.55 -27.69
N ASN A 813 -39.40 -6.36 -27.52
CA ASN A 813 -40.28 -5.78 -28.55
C ASN A 813 -41.31 -4.90 -27.83
N MET A 814 -41.25 -3.59 -28.04
CA MET A 814 -42.05 -2.62 -27.33
C MET A 814 -42.57 -1.56 -28.27
N ASN A 815 -43.86 -1.28 -28.15
CA ASN A 815 -44.51 -0.14 -28.80
C ASN A 815 -44.82 0.97 -27.81
N VAL A 816 -44.55 2.20 -28.18
CA VAL A 816 -44.91 3.42 -27.44
C VAL A 816 -45.72 4.30 -28.39
N GLU A 817 -46.93 4.69 -27.96
CA GLU A 817 -47.81 5.57 -28.70
C GLU A 817 -48.25 6.72 -27.83
N LEU A 818 -48.19 7.94 -28.33
CA LEU A 818 -48.78 9.13 -27.76
C LEU A 818 -49.73 9.76 -28.79
N SER A 819 -50.97 9.83 -28.48
CA SER A 819 -51.99 10.31 -29.44
C SER A 819 -52.61 11.63 -28.97
N ARG A 820 -52.72 12.59 -29.88
CA ARG A 820 -53.49 13.84 -29.75
C ARG A 820 -53.05 14.74 -28.54
N PHE A 821 -51.79 14.85 -28.31
CA PHE A 821 -51.24 15.71 -27.25
C PHE A 821 -51.23 17.19 -27.66
N GLN A 822 -51.94 18.05 -26.95
CA GLN A 822 -51.93 19.48 -27.20
C GLN A 822 -50.69 20.11 -26.63
N LEU A 823 -49.74 20.54 -27.49
CA LEU A 823 -48.48 21.16 -27.05
C LEU A 823 -48.68 22.42 -26.21
N GLY A 824 -49.77 23.17 -26.43
CA GLY A 824 -50.09 24.34 -25.67
C GLY A 824 -50.26 24.08 -24.14
N GLU A 825 -50.77 22.90 -23.80
CA GLU A 825 -50.95 22.48 -22.41
C GLU A 825 -49.61 22.19 -21.72
N LEU A 826 -48.55 21.78 -22.48
CA LEU A 826 -47.22 21.59 -21.94
C LEU A 826 -46.57 22.90 -21.52
N SER A 827 -46.73 23.97 -22.33
CA SER A 827 -46.17 25.27 -22.00
C SER A 827 -46.86 25.94 -20.81
N GLU A 828 -48.06 25.51 -20.45
CA GLU A 828 -48.75 25.96 -19.23
C GLU A 828 -48.20 25.31 -17.96
N VAL A 829 -47.67 24.07 -18.07
CA VAL A 829 -47.06 23.32 -16.93
C VAL A 829 -45.57 23.57 -16.84
N LEU A 830 -44.91 23.88 -17.94
CA LEU A 830 -43.50 24.22 -18.03
C LEU A 830 -43.34 25.70 -18.43
N PRO A 831 -43.62 26.63 -17.51
CA PRO A 831 -43.78 28.04 -17.81
C PRO A 831 -42.52 28.73 -18.36
N TYR A 832 -41.36 28.13 -18.23
CA TYR A 832 -40.10 28.62 -18.81
C TYR A 832 -39.80 28.09 -20.20
N MET A 833 -40.65 27.24 -20.75
CA MET A 833 -40.58 26.76 -22.10
C MET A 833 -41.14 27.80 -23.11
N PRO A 834 -40.60 27.91 -24.33
CA PRO A 834 -41.23 28.72 -25.38
C PRO A 834 -42.69 28.30 -25.58
N ARG A 835 -43.53 29.22 -25.92
CA ARG A 835 -44.93 28.91 -26.19
C ARG A 835 -45.04 28.08 -27.47
N LEU A 836 -45.49 26.85 -27.32
CA LEU A 836 -45.78 25.93 -28.44
C LEU A 836 -47.28 25.66 -28.46
N THR A 837 -47.89 25.70 -29.62
CA THR A 837 -49.20 25.14 -29.83
C THR A 837 -49.21 24.20 -31.04
N GLY A 838 -50.12 23.27 -31.06
CA GLY A 838 -50.26 22.23 -32.09
C GLY A 838 -50.69 20.93 -31.46
N LEU A 839 -51.18 20.01 -32.31
CA LEU A 839 -51.57 18.66 -31.90
C LEU A 839 -50.49 17.69 -32.19
N PHE A 840 -49.80 17.18 -31.15
CA PHE A 840 -48.70 16.26 -31.30
C PHE A 840 -49.14 14.81 -31.15
N SER A 841 -48.74 13.96 -32.07
CA SER A 841 -48.89 12.52 -32.02
C SER A 841 -47.55 11.84 -32.40
N ALA A 842 -47.21 10.77 -31.68
CA ALA A 842 -45.98 10.03 -31.94
C ALA A 842 -46.20 8.54 -31.70
N GLU A 843 -45.55 7.72 -32.53
CA GLU A 843 -45.49 6.27 -32.37
C GLU A 843 -44.03 5.82 -32.50
N ALA A 844 -43.60 4.92 -31.65
CA ALA A 844 -42.28 4.33 -31.73
C ALA A 844 -42.32 2.83 -31.46
N GLN A 845 -41.61 2.06 -32.23
CA GLN A 845 -41.39 0.65 -31.98
C GLN A 845 -39.91 0.36 -31.80
N TYR A 846 -39.60 -0.41 -30.80
CA TYR A 846 -38.26 -0.85 -30.45
C TYR A 846 -38.22 -2.38 -30.45
N ILE A 847 -37.40 -2.99 -31.33
CA ILE A 847 -37.21 -4.42 -31.40
C ILE A 847 -35.75 -4.74 -31.27
N GLN A 848 -35.41 -5.54 -30.28
CA GLN A 848 -34.04 -6.03 -30.05
C GLN A 848 -34.01 -7.56 -30.13
N THR A 849 -33.16 -8.09 -30.99
CA THR A 849 -32.85 -9.52 -31.04
C THR A 849 -31.46 -9.79 -30.44
N PRO A 850 -30.98 -11.02 -30.25
CA PRO A 850 -29.62 -11.31 -29.79
C PRO A 850 -28.51 -10.70 -30.67
N THR A 851 -28.81 -10.42 -31.93
CA THR A 851 -27.82 -10.01 -32.94
C THR A 851 -28.14 -8.67 -33.60
N SER A 852 -29.30 -8.07 -33.35
CA SER A 852 -29.72 -6.85 -34.05
C SER A 852 -30.63 -5.95 -33.21
N LEU A 853 -30.59 -4.66 -33.53
CA LEU A 853 -31.47 -3.62 -32.99
C LEU A 853 -32.20 -2.93 -34.13
N GLN A 854 -33.53 -2.86 -34.03
CA GLN A 854 -34.38 -2.10 -34.94
C GLN A 854 -35.20 -1.11 -34.14
N VAL A 855 -35.24 0.14 -34.59
CA VAL A 855 -36.10 1.20 -34.03
C VAL A 855 -36.82 1.87 -35.18
N SER A 856 -38.12 2.04 -35.03
CA SER A 856 -38.92 2.86 -35.93
C SER A 856 -39.67 3.88 -35.07
N ALA A 857 -39.61 5.14 -35.43
CA ALA A 857 -40.34 6.22 -34.75
C ALA A 857 -40.94 7.18 -35.78
N GLU A 858 -42.16 7.60 -35.51
CA GLU A 858 -42.87 8.61 -36.30
C GLU A 858 -43.51 9.63 -35.35
N ALA A 859 -43.40 10.89 -35.69
CA ALA A 859 -44.01 11.95 -34.92
C ALA A 859 -44.59 13.03 -35.82
N ASN A 860 -45.79 13.50 -35.50
CA ASN A 860 -46.52 14.48 -36.30
C ASN A 860 -46.98 15.61 -35.34
N ILE A 861 -46.92 16.83 -35.85
CA ILE A 861 -47.46 18.00 -35.16
C ILE A 861 -48.35 18.73 -36.17
N ASP A 862 -49.64 18.70 -35.89
CA ASP A 862 -50.59 19.44 -36.72
C ASP A 862 -50.71 20.87 -36.18
N GLU A 863 -50.75 21.86 -37.09
CA GLU A 863 -50.91 23.29 -36.80
C GLU A 863 -49.89 23.85 -35.76
N LEU A 864 -48.59 23.44 -35.94
CA LEU A 864 -47.57 23.93 -35.05
C LEU A 864 -47.45 25.45 -35.08
N THR A 865 -47.50 26.06 -33.92
CA THR A 865 -47.16 27.49 -33.75
C THR A 865 -46.04 27.58 -32.67
N TYR A 866 -44.90 28.22 -32.96
CA TYR A 866 -43.83 28.54 -32.10
C TYR A 866 -43.84 30.00 -31.71
N GLU A 867 -43.90 30.27 -30.40
CA GLU A 867 -44.14 31.60 -29.82
C GLU A 867 -45.42 32.25 -30.40
N ARG A 868 -45.35 33.05 -31.39
CA ARG A 868 -46.46 33.69 -32.09
C ARG A 868 -46.48 33.48 -33.58
N GLN A 869 -45.57 32.67 -34.08
CA GLN A 869 -45.40 32.42 -35.53
C GLN A 869 -46.00 31.06 -35.86
N HIS A 870 -46.92 31.06 -36.78
CA HIS A 870 -47.47 29.81 -37.32
C HIS A 870 -46.45 29.11 -38.25
N VAL A 871 -46.12 27.88 -37.91
CA VAL A 871 -45.11 27.08 -38.62
C VAL A 871 -45.83 26.18 -39.66
N GLY A 872 -46.96 25.55 -39.33
CA GLY A 872 -47.72 24.60 -40.15
C GLY A 872 -47.66 23.16 -39.64
N ASP A 873 -48.06 22.20 -40.49
CA ASP A 873 -48.02 20.81 -40.17
C ASP A 873 -46.63 20.23 -40.35
N ILE A 874 -46.09 19.61 -39.32
CA ILE A 874 -44.74 19.01 -39.32
C ILE A 874 -44.85 17.52 -39.03
N GLY A 875 -44.21 16.72 -39.87
CA GLY A 875 -44.01 15.30 -39.65
C GLY A 875 -42.54 14.91 -39.71
N MET A 876 -42.16 13.98 -38.88
CA MET A 876 -40.81 13.41 -38.90
C MET A 876 -40.88 11.90 -38.64
N GLY A 877 -40.02 11.16 -39.32
CA GLY A 877 -39.85 9.75 -39.06
C GLY A 877 -38.39 9.35 -39.08
N ALA A 878 -38.08 8.36 -38.30
CA ALA A 878 -36.74 7.77 -38.25
C ALA A 878 -36.84 6.27 -38.15
N THR A 879 -36.10 5.56 -38.99
CA THR A 879 -36.02 4.10 -38.93
C THR A 879 -34.55 3.68 -38.87
N TRP A 880 -34.25 2.92 -37.87
CA TRP A 880 -32.93 2.31 -37.65
C TRP A 880 -33.03 0.80 -37.92
N LEU A 881 -32.30 0.30 -38.88
CA LEU A 881 -32.35 -1.10 -39.30
C LEU A 881 -30.95 -1.73 -39.26
N PRO A 882 -30.84 -2.99 -38.82
CA PRO A 882 -29.60 -3.75 -38.94
C PRO A 882 -29.33 -4.15 -40.37
N GLY A 883 -28.06 -4.09 -40.78
CA GLY A 883 -27.65 -4.65 -42.09
C GLY A 883 -27.33 -6.15 -42.01
N ASP A 884 -27.21 -6.79 -43.17
CA ASP A 884 -27.07 -8.25 -43.33
C ASP A 884 -25.85 -8.88 -42.61
N LYS A 885 -24.88 -8.12 -42.14
CA LYS A 885 -23.63 -8.62 -41.54
C LYS A 885 -23.36 -8.13 -40.09
N GLY A 886 -24.36 -7.59 -39.40
CA GLY A 886 -24.24 -7.23 -37.97
C GLY A 886 -23.26 -6.07 -37.64
N ALA A 887 -22.40 -5.66 -38.55
CA ALA A 887 -21.42 -4.57 -38.38
C ALA A 887 -21.83 -3.27 -39.11
N THR A 888 -23.01 -3.29 -39.75
CA THR A 888 -23.57 -2.17 -40.50
C THR A 888 -24.98 -1.89 -40.02
N HIS A 889 -25.34 -0.64 -39.85
CA HIS A 889 -26.70 -0.20 -39.53
C HIS A 889 -27.10 0.89 -40.48
N TYR A 890 -28.37 0.91 -40.84
CA TYR A 890 -28.98 1.88 -41.72
C TYR A 890 -29.91 2.78 -40.92
N LEU A 891 -29.76 4.09 -41.05
CA LEU A 891 -30.64 5.08 -40.48
C LEU A 891 -31.32 5.81 -41.64
N ASN A 892 -32.64 5.69 -41.74
CA ASN A 892 -33.43 6.45 -42.70
C ASN A 892 -34.28 7.44 -41.92
N THR A 893 -34.22 8.71 -42.24
CA THR A 893 -35.03 9.74 -41.61
C THR A 893 -35.69 10.61 -42.66
N TYR A 894 -36.90 11.06 -42.36
CA TYR A 894 -37.59 12.03 -43.19
C TYR A 894 -38.16 13.18 -42.34
N PHE A 895 -38.31 14.31 -42.94
CA PHE A 895 -39.03 15.44 -42.44
C PHE A 895 -40.05 15.90 -43.47
N SER A 896 -41.29 16.04 -43.03
CA SER A 896 -42.38 16.51 -43.88
C SER A 896 -42.91 17.84 -43.36
N TYR A 897 -43.40 18.64 -44.31
CA TYR A 897 -44.05 19.91 -44.07
C TYR A 897 -45.32 19.98 -44.91
N ASP A 898 -46.46 20.34 -44.29
CA ASP A 898 -47.79 20.31 -44.89
C ASP A 898 -48.06 19.00 -45.68
N ASN A 899 -47.78 17.86 -45.05
CA ASN A 899 -47.93 16.51 -45.56
C ASN A 899 -47.10 16.19 -46.82
N ARG A 900 -46.01 16.93 -47.05
CA ARG A 900 -45.05 16.65 -48.12
C ARG A 900 -43.69 16.45 -47.49
N GLU A 901 -43.03 15.39 -47.93
CA GLU A 901 -41.65 15.16 -47.56
C GLU A 901 -40.75 16.23 -48.19
N VAL A 902 -40.02 16.96 -47.37
CA VAL A 902 -39.18 18.08 -47.79
C VAL A 902 -37.69 17.88 -47.48
N MET A 903 -37.37 16.88 -46.66
CA MET A 903 -36.01 16.48 -46.35
C MET A 903 -35.96 14.98 -46.06
N THR A 904 -34.97 14.31 -46.57
CA THR A 904 -34.58 12.96 -46.16
C THR A 904 -33.13 12.94 -45.75
N ALA A 905 -32.79 12.11 -44.80
CA ALA A 905 -31.40 11.81 -44.48
C ALA A 905 -31.22 10.30 -44.29
N ASP A 906 -30.34 9.76 -45.11
CA ASP A 906 -29.97 8.35 -45.09
C ASP A 906 -28.58 8.20 -44.53
N GLY A 907 -28.46 7.45 -43.44
CA GLY A 907 -27.21 7.21 -42.74
C GLY A 907 -26.79 5.75 -42.82
N ILE A 908 -25.51 5.53 -42.96
CA ILE A 908 -24.90 4.19 -42.86
C ILE A 908 -23.87 4.25 -41.73
N LEU A 909 -24.14 3.54 -40.64
CA LEU A 909 -23.17 3.32 -39.59
C LEU A 909 -22.44 2.01 -39.84
N THR A 910 -21.13 2.08 -39.96
CA THR A 910 -20.29 0.89 -40.15
C THR A 910 -19.28 0.81 -39.02
N GLN A 911 -19.23 -0.33 -38.33
CA GLN A 911 -18.22 -0.64 -37.35
C GLN A 911 -17.08 -1.44 -37.97
N LYS A 912 -15.89 -0.88 -38.09
CA LYS A 912 -14.71 -1.53 -38.67
C LYS A 912 -13.49 -1.32 -37.76
N ASN A 913 -12.85 -2.41 -37.31
CA ASN A 913 -11.65 -2.37 -36.49
C ASN A 913 -11.80 -1.54 -35.19
N GLY A 914 -12.96 -1.59 -34.53
CA GLY A 914 -13.23 -0.85 -33.28
C GLY A 914 -13.42 0.68 -33.49
N LYS A 915 -13.57 1.14 -34.71
CA LYS A 915 -13.98 2.51 -35.06
C LYS A 915 -15.34 2.51 -35.72
N ASP A 916 -16.20 3.37 -35.21
CA ASP A 916 -17.53 3.61 -35.79
C ASP A 916 -17.43 4.75 -36.81
N THR A 917 -17.93 4.51 -38.01
CA THR A 917 -18.00 5.51 -39.07
C THR A 917 -19.46 5.69 -39.48
N LEU A 918 -19.97 6.90 -39.35
CA LEU A 918 -21.29 7.29 -39.78
C LEU A 918 -21.18 8.13 -41.06
N GLU A 919 -21.76 7.64 -42.12
CA GLU A 919 -21.91 8.37 -43.40
C GLU A 919 -23.39 8.75 -43.56
N VAL A 920 -23.67 10.05 -43.71
CA VAL A 920 -25.04 10.58 -43.84
C VAL A 920 -25.16 11.33 -45.14
N THR A 921 -26.17 10.94 -45.93
CA THR A 921 -26.56 11.67 -47.15
C THR A 921 -27.91 12.34 -46.89
N THR A 922 -27.93 13.66 -46.99
CA THR A 922 -29.15 14.46 -46.79
C THR A 922 -29.63 15.04 -48.10
N SER A 923 -30.90 14.84 -48.40
CA SER A 923 -31.56 15.39 -49.59
C SER A 923 -32.66 16.37 -49.15
N PHE A 924 -32.70 17.52 -49.80
CA PHE A 924 -33.74 18.52 -49.56
C PHE A 924 -34.54 18.71 -50.86
N GLU A 925 -35.84 18.58 -50.74
CA GLU A 925 -36.72 18.83 -51.86
C GLU A 925 -37.85 19.80 -51.48
N HIS A 926 -37.83 20.99 -52.07
CA HIS A 926 -38.78 22.06 -51.78
C HIS A 926 -38.88 22.45 -50.29
N PHE A 927 -37.73 22.42 -49.60
CA PHE A 927 -37.70 22.74 -48.17
C PHE A 927 -38.10 24.20 -47.92
N PRO A 928 -39.19 24.46 -47.15
CA PRO A 928 -39.69 25.79 -46.96
C PRO A 928 -38.82 26.59 -45.99
N MET A 929 -37.90 27.36 -46.47
CA MET A 929 -36.98 28.17 -45.66
C MET A 929 -37.70 29.15 -44.72
N LYS A 930 -38.96 29.49 -44.98
CA LYS A 930 -39.79 30.32 -44.11
C LYS A 930 -39.94 29.74 -42.66
N ILE A 931 -39.80 28.42 -42.47
CA ILE A 931 -39.83 27.75 -41.15
C ILE A 931 -38.75 28.32 -40.27
N ALA A 932 -37.57 28.66 -40.84
CA ALA A 932 -36.46 29.20 -40.11
C ALA A 932 -36.80 30.54 -39.43
N ASN A 933 -37.76 31.28 -39.97
CA ASN A 933 -38.20 32.56 -39.35
C ASN A 933 -38.80 32.41 -37.96
N ALA A 934 -39.36 31.23 -37.63
CA ALA A 934 -39.89 30.96 -36.32
C ALA A 934 -38.78 30.86 -35.21
N PHE A 935 -37.55 30.59 -35.62
CA PHE A 935 -36.42 30.32 -34.73
C PHE A 935 -35.33 31.41 -34.77
N VAL A 936 -35.45 32.35 -35.70
CA VAL A 936 -34.49 33.48 -35.86
C VAL A 936 -35.16 34.77 -35.41
N PRO A 937 -34.50 35.61 -34.59
CA PRO A 937 -35.07 36.89 -34.19
C PRO A 937 -35.34 37.77 -35.42
N ASP A 938 -36.51 38.38 -35.48
CA ASP A 938 -37.02 39.20 -36.60
C ASP A 938 -36.07 40.33 -37.04
N GLN A 939 -35.15 40.73 -36.19
CA GLN A 939 -34.19 41.80 -36.39
C GLN A 939 -32.87 41.29 -37.05
N MET A 940 -32.66 39.99 -37.18
CA MET A 940 -31.42 39.47 -37.74
C MET A 940 -31.53 39.04 -39.21
N MET A 941 -32.56 38.32 -39.59
CA MET A 941 -32.72 37.74 -40.92
C MET A 941 -34.17 37.33 -41.13
N SER A 942 -34.68 37.45 -42.34
CA SER A 942 -35.95 36.85 -42.73
C SER A 942 -35.72 35.95 -43.95
N PHE A 943 -36.28 34.73 -43.92
CA PHE A 943 -36.22 33.78 -44.99
C PHE A 943 -37.51 33.82 -45.80
N THR A 944 -37.36 33.93 -47.11
CA THR A 944 -38.51 33.89 -48.03
C THR A 944 -38.27 32.76 -49.04
N GLY A 945 -39.20 31.82 -49.11
CA GLY A 945 -39.07 30.69 -50.03
C GLY A 945 -39.88 29.50 -49.58
#